data_20c225221111304b39e5c7ca310927c6
#
_entry.id   20c225221111304b39e5c7ca310927c6
#
_cell.length_a   1.000
_cell.length_b   1.000
_cell.length_c   1.000
_cell.angle_alpha   90.00
_cell.angle_beta   90.00
_cell.angle_gamma   90.00
#
_symmetry.space_group_name_H-M   'P 1'
#
loop_
_entity.id
_entity.type
_entity.pdbx_description
1 polymer ?
#
loop_
_entity_poly.entity_id
_entity_poly.type
_entity_poly.pdbx_seq_one_letter_code
_entity_poly.pdbx_strand_id
1 'polypeptide(L)'
;MAANPNETTQTDAPNLSAVADVLDKDSQETREWMDALSAVIESEGPERAHFLLEQLLEHARQKSIDMPFSANTGYVNTIEADQQERCPGNIQIEKRLRSYMRWNAMAMVVKANRLHPADGGDLGGHIGSFASLASLFGAGFNHFWHAESENHGGDCLYIQGHSSPGIYARAYLEGRLTEEQLLNFRQEVGGKGLSSYPHPKLMPEFWQFSTVSMGLGPLMAIYQARFLKYLHARGIANTENRKVWVFCGDGEMDEVESLGAIGLAARENLDNLVFVINCNLQRLDGPVRGNGKIIQELESEFRGSGWNVIKLLWGSSWDSLLARDKEGILRKIMMDTNDGDYQSFKANDGAYVRKNFFGRDPRTLEMVAKMSDDDIWNLRRGGHDSEKVYAAFHSAVNHKGQPSVLLIKTVKGFGMGKIGEGKNNVHQTKKLGDEDIKLFRDRFNIPIPDSQLADIPFYKPADDTPEMKYLHERRKALGGYLPERRTKADESFTVPSLETFKAVLEPTAEGREISTTQAYVRFLTQLLRDQALGPRVVPILVDEARTFGMEGLFRQIGIYNPAGQQYTPVDKDQVMYYKEDKKGQILQEGINEAGGMCSWIAAATSYSTNNRIMIPFYVYYSMFGFQRFGDLAWAAGDMLARGFLLGGTSGRTTLNGEGLQHEDGHSHIMASTIPNCVSYDPTFAHEVGVILHHGLKRMVEKQENVYFYITLLNENYAMPGLKAGTEEQIIKGMYLCKEGSKLTPRVQLLGSGTILRESIAAQELLEKEWGVAANVWSCPSFNELARDGQNTERWNLLHPAEAPRLSFVGEQLEKHTGPVVASTDYMKAFAEQIRSFIPKGRTYKVLGTDGFGRSDFRSKLREHFEVNRHYIVVAALKALSEEGAIPVAKVADVSLVKD
;
A
#
# COMPACT_ATOMS: atom_id res chain seq x y z
N MET A 1 18.42 -2.54 -59.59
CA MET A 1 17.19 -1.73 -59.71
C MET A 1 16.61 -1.54 -58.33
N ALA A 2 16.76 -0.38 -57.78
CA ALA A 2 16.33 -0.03 -56.44
C ALA A 2 14.84 0.30 -56.46
N ALA A 3 14.04 -0.33 -55.62
CA ALA A 3 12.65 0.01 -55.37
C ALA A 3 12.55 1.04 -54.26
N ASN A 4 11.78 2.05 -54.48
CA ASN A 4 11.55 3.25 -53.70
C ASN A 4 10.67 2.94 -52.46
N PRO A 5 11.01 3.29 -51.22
CA PRO A 5 10.19 3.05 -50.05
C PRO A 5 9.48 4.33 -49.65
N ASN A 6 8.34 4.66 -50.29
CA ASN A 6 7.44 5.71 -49.76
C ASN A 6 6.03 5.48 -50.31
N GLU A 7 5.34 4.50 -49.78
CA GLU A 7 3.86 4.45 -49.74
C GLU A 7 3.47 4.04 -48.31
N THR A 8 3.35 5.03 -47.43
CA THR A 8 2.64 4.87 -46.18
C THR A 8 1.14 4.79 -46.43
N THR A 9 0.61 3.60 -46.44
CA THR A 9 -0.82 3.37 -46.27
C THR A 9 -1.25 3.93 -44.92
N GLN A 10 -1.91 5.09 -44.94
CA GLN A 10 -2.74 5.55 -43.84
C GLN A 10 -3.81 4.49 -43.59
N THR A 11 -3.69 3.71 -42.55
CA THR A 11 -4.81 3.01 -41.95
C THR A 11 -5.61 4.04 -41.17
N ASP A 12 -6.77 4.39 -41.69
CA ASP A 12 -7.76 5.19 -40.97
C ASP A 12 -8.09 4.47 -39.65
N ALA A 13 -7.57 4.99 -38.55
CA ALA A 13 -8.10 4.68 -37.24
C ALA A 13 -9.57 5.15 -37.21
N PRO A 14 -10.51 4.37 -36.67
CA PRO A 14 -11.88 4.81 -36.59
C PRO A 14 -11.98 6.10 -35.82
N ASN A 15 -12.42 7.13 -36.49
CA ASN A 15 -12.63 8.47 -35.96
C ASN A 15 -13.80 8.43 -34.96
N LEU A 16 -13.51 8.27 -33.66
CA LEU A 16 -14.49 8.28 -32.56
C LEU A 16 -15.17 9.65 -32.36
N SER A 17 -14.89 10.62 -33.18
CA SER A 17 -15.51 11.97 -33.16
C SER A 17 -16.66 12.16 -34.17
N ALA A 18 -17.04 11.13 -34.89
CA ALA A 18 -18.22 11.18 -35.74
C ALA A 18 -19.50 10.85 -34.95
N VAL A 19 -19.80 11.61 -33.91
CA VAL A 19 -21.20 11.93 -33.65
C VAL A 19 -21.56 12.91 -34.77
N ALA A 20 -22.23 12.42 -35.79
CA ALA A 20 -22.73 13.24 -36.83
C ALA A 20 -23.42 14.48 -36.22
N ASP A 21 -23.08 15.67 -36.70
CA ASP A 21 -23.87 16.85 -36.51
C ASP A 21 -25.27 16.55 -37.11
N VAL A 22 -26.10 15.91 -36.28
CA VAL A 22 -27.54 15.84 -36.61
C VAL A 22 -28.00 17.27 -36.41
N LEU A 23 -28.06 18.05 -37.48
CA LEU A 23 -28.69 19.36 -37.48
C LEU A 23 -30.08 19.18 -36.85
N ASP A 24 -30.31 19.91 -35.76
CA ASP A 24 -31.61 19.95 -35.08
C ASP A 24 -32.69 20.34 -36.13
N LYS A 25 -33.48 19.37 -36.53
CA LYS A 25 -34.49 19.51 -37.60
C LYS A 25 -35.72 20.32 -37.13
N ASP A 26 -35.93 20.34 -35.83
CA ASP A 26 -37.02 21.08 -35.18
C ASP A 26 -36.58 21.62 -33.81
N SER A 27 -36.00 22.80 -33.84
CA SER A 27 -35.49 23.45 -32.65
C SER A 27 -36.59 23.90 -31.67
N GLN A 28 -37.84 23.97 -32.13
CA GLN A 28 -38.98 24.24 -31.29
C GLN A 28 -39.37 23.00 -30.49
N GLU A 29 -39.51 21.85 -31.13
CA GLU A 29 -39.79 20.55 -30.48
C GLU A 29 -38.69 20.23 -29.43
N THR A 30 -37.43 20.42 -29.79
CA THR A 30 -36.33 20.20 -28.87
C THR A 30 -36.46 21.07 -27.62
N ARG A 31 -36.83 22.36 -27.77
CA ARG A 31 -37.08 23.25 -26.60
C ARG A 31 -38.26 22.80 -25.76
N GLU A 32 -39.35 22.37 -26.37
CA GLU A 32 -40.54 21.89 -25.66
C GLU A 32 -40.23 20.68 -24.79
N TRP A 33 -39.41 19.71 -25.28
CA TRP A 33 -38.92 18.58 -24.49
C TRP A 33 -38.06 19.03 -23.31
N MET A 34 -37.14 20.00 -23.53
CA MET A 34 -36.25 20.49 -22.46
C MET A 34 -37.05 21.29 -21.40
N ASP A 35 -38.00 22.10 -21.82
CA ASP A 35 -38.89 22.87 -20.93
C ASP A 35 -39.78 21.93 -20.11
N ALA A 36 -40.30 20.86 -20.71
CA ALA A 36 -41.10 19.85 -20.00
C ALA A 36 -40.29 19.14 -18.92
N LEU A 37 -39.06 18.76 -19.21
CA LEU A 37 -38.18 18.15 -18.22
C LEU A 37 -37.84 19.14 -17.08
N SER A 38 -37.56 20.41 -17.41
CA SER A 38 -37.28 21.47 -16.45
C SER A 38 -38.50 21.70 -15.51
N ALA A 39 -39.69 21.72 -16.05
CA ALA A 39 -40.93 21.85 -15.25
C ALA A 39 -41.10 20.68 -14.30
N VAL A 40 -40.80 19.45 -14.67
CA VAL A 40 -40.81 18.27 -13.78
C VAL A 40 -39.79 18.42 -12.66
N ILE A 41 -38.58 18.85 -12.95
CA ILE A 41 -37.52 19.07 -11.95
C ILE A 41 -37.98 20.12 -10.94
N GLU A 42 -38.58 21.22 -11.38
CA GLU A 42 -39.06 22.31 -10.55
C GLU A 42 -40.27 21.92 -9.68
N SER A 43 -41.23 21.17 -10.24
CA SER A 43 -42.51 20.87 -9.56
C SER A 43 -42.46 19.60 -8.72
N GLU A 44 -41.76 18.53 -9.20
CA GLU A 44 -41.80 17.21 -8.57
C GLU A 44 -40.41 16.76 -8.06
N GLY A 45 -39.36 17.51 -8.37
CA GLY A 45 -38.03 17.26 -7.91
C GLY A 45 -37.19 16.30 -8.81
N PRO A 46 -35.88 16.19 -8.51
CA PRO A 46 -34.94 15.46 -9.34
C PRO A 46 -35.20 13.93 -9.40
N GLU A 47 -35.79 13.34 -8.37
CA GLU A 47 -36.09 11.91 -8.34
C GLU A 47 -37.16 11.51 -9.38
N ARG A 48 -38.19 12.36 -9.55
CA ARG A 48 -39.19 12.13 -10.58
C ARG A 48 -38.64 12.31 -11.98
N ALA A 49 -37.82 13.31 -12.20
CA ALA A 49 -37.13 13.53 -13.46
C ALA A 49 -36.22 12.35 -13.82
N HIS A 50 -35.49 11.82 -12.85
CA HIS A 50 -34.66 10.62 -13.02
C HIS A 50 -35.49 9.41 -13.47
N PHE A 51 -36.58 9.13 -12.78
CA PHE A 51 -37.50 8.05 -13.15
C PHE A 51 -38.03 8.19 -14.58
N LEU A 52 -38.42 9.40 -14.98
CA LEU A 52 -38.93 9.65 -16.33
C LEU A 52 -37.84 9.43 -17.39
N LEU A 53 -36.62 9.88 -17.14
CA LEU A 53 -35.49 9.64 -18.04
C LEU A 53 -35.17 8.16 -18.17
N GLU A 54 -35.20 7.38 -17.11
CA GLU A 54 -35.04 5.92 -17.16
C GLU A 54 -36.12 5.26 -18.01
N GLN A 55 -37.40 5.66 -17.86
CA GLN A 55 -38.51 5.13 -18.65
C GLN A 55 -38.36 5.48 -20.15
N LEU A 56 -37.92 6.70 -20.46
CA LEU A 56 -37.68 7.13 -21.86
C LEU A 56 -36.52 6.33 -22.47
N LEU A 57 -35.44 6.14 -21.73
CA LEU A 57 -34.30 5.33 -22.18
C LEU A 57 -34.70 3.87 -22.42
N GLU A 58 -35.48 3.27 -21.52
CA GLU A 58 -35.98 1.90 -21.70
C GLU A 58 -36.92 1.79 -22.89
N HIS A 59 -37.83 2.76 -23.05
CA HIS A 59 -38.71 2.81 -24.24
C HIS A 59 -37.92 2.92 -25.57
N ALA A 60 -36.88 3.75 -25.59
CA ALA A 60 -36.01 3.90 -26.74
C ALA A 60 -35.28 2.57 -27.07
N ARG A 61 -34.78 1.85 -26.06
CA ARG A 61 -34.17 0.51 -26.22
C ARG A 61 -35.14 -0.50 -26.84
N GLN A 62 -36.38 -0.52 -26.34
CA GLN A 62 -37.43 -1.42 -26.85
C GLN A 62 -37.78 -1.13 -28.34
N LYS A 63 -37.55 0.12 -28.77
CA LYS A 63 -37.73 0.53 -30.16
C LYS A 63 -36.47 0.34 -31.03
N SER A 64 -35.40 -0.26 -30.46
CA SER A 64 -34.11 -0.46 -31.14
C SER A 64 -33.50 0.85 -31.69
N ILE A 65 -33.74 1.96 -30.99
CA ILE A 65 -33.09 3.24 -31.27
C ILE A 65 -31.65 3.14 -30.84
N ASP A 66 -30.71 3.54 -31.67
CA ASP A 66 -29.31 3.66 -31.31
C ASP A 66 -29.14 4.76 -30.22
N MET A 67 -28.82 4.33 -29.03
CA MET A 67 -28.79 5.20 -27.86
C MET A 67 -27.45 5.95 -27.80
N PRO A 68 -27.45 7.27 -27.73
CA PRO A 68 -26.21 7.98 -27.49
C PRO A 68 -25.65 7.58 -26.12
N PHE A 69 -24.50 6.92 -26.13
CA PHE A 69 -23.79 6.57 -24.91
C PHE A 69 -22.62 7.53 -24.69
N SER A 70 -22.58 8.16 -23.51
CA SER A 70 -21.40 8.85 -23.04
C SER A 70 -21.11 8.40 -21.60
N ALA A 71 -19.94 7.87 -21.37
CA ALA A 71 -19.47 7.49 -20.03
C ALA A 71 -19.08 8.71 -19.17
N ASN A 72 -19.03 9.90 -19.75
CA ASN A 72 -18.65 11.14 -19.08
C ASN A 72 -19.58 12.31 -19.44
N THR A 73 -19.51 13.34 -18.61
CA THR A 73 -20.27 14.60 -18.79
C THR A 73 -19.41 15.66 -19.47
N GLY A 74 -20.01 16.79 -19.85
CA GLY A 74 -19.28 17.91 -20.46
C GLY A 74 -18.04 18.33 -19.66
N TYR A 75 -17.08 18.97 -20.32
CA TYR A 75 -15.81 19.39 -19.68
C TYR A 75 -16.00 20.70 -18.89
N VAL A 76 -16.92 20.67 -17.92
CA VAL A 76 -17.30 21.76 -17.02
C VAL A 76 -17.35 21.27 -15.57
N ASN A 77 -17.50 22.19 -14.62
CA ASN A 77 -17.66 21.84 -13.21
C ASN A 77 -18.95 21.06 -13.00
N THR A 78 -18.92 20.07 -12.09
CA THR A 78 -20.12 19.31 -11.70
C THR A 78 -21.09 20.16 -10.89
N ILE A 79 -20.54 21.01 -9.98
CA ILE A 79 -21.35 21.93 -9.16
C ILE A 79 -21.42 23.28 -9.86
N GLU A 80 -22.61 23.71 -10.23
CA GLU A 80 -22.83 25.00 -10.87
C GLU A 80 -22.59 26.15 -9.88
N ALA A 81 -22.36 27.38 -10.41
CA ALA A 81 -21.94 28.51 -9.60
C ALA A 81 -22.98 28.95 -8.54
N ASP A 82 -24.26 28.78 -8.81
CA ASP A 82 -25.40 29.08 -7.95
C ASP A 82 -25.71 27.97 -6.92
N GLN A 83 -25.20 26.75 -7.14
CA GLN A 83 -25.36 25.61 -6.26
C GLN A 83 -24.20 25.41 -5.28
N GLN A 84 -23.20 26.29 -5.33
CA GLN A 84 -21.99 26.15 -4.51
C GLN A 84 -22.24 26.58 -3.07
N GLU A 85 -21.93 25.67 -2.14
CA GLU A 85 -21.86 26.01 -0.72
C GLU A 85 -20.75 27.03 -0.48
N ARG A 86 -21.06 28.09 0.28
CA ARG A 86 -20.11 29.17 0.57
C ARG A 86 -19.11 28.77 1.65
N CYS A 87 -17.85 29.11 1.45
CA CYS A 87 -16.84 28.90 2.47
C CYS A 87 -17.11 29.77 3.70
N PRO A 88 -17.30 29.19 4.89
CA PRO A 88 -17.57 29.97 6.11
C PRO A 88 -16.32 30.66 6.67
N GLY A 89 -15.14 30.39 6.10
CA GLY A 89 -13.87 30.90 6.57
C GLY A 89 -13.53 32.30 6.05
N ASN A 90 -12.45 32.88 6.60
CA ASN A 90 -11.90 34.13 6.10
C ASN A 90 -10.94 33.86 4.94
N ILE A 91 -11.43 33.90 3.73
CA ILE A 91 -10.71 33.63 2.49
C ILE A 91 -9.41 34.46 2.37
N GLN A 92 -9.39 35.71 2.85
CA GLN A 92 -8.20 36.56 2.76
C GLN A 92 -7.09 36.10 3.72
N ILE A 93 -7.45 35.74 4.93
CA ILE A 93 -6.51 35.15 5.90
C ILE A 93 -5.97 33.82 5.36
N GLU A 94 -6.86 32.96 4.87
CA GLU A 94 -6.47 31.65 4.30
C GLU A 94 -5.55 31.80 3.09
N LYS A 95 -5.79 32.80 2.23
CA LYS A 95 -4.91 33.12 1.11
C LYS A 95 -3.49 33.46 1.59
N ARG A 96 -3.36 34.26 2.67
CA ARG A 96 -2.06 34.58 3.28
C ARG A 96 -1.39 33.33 3.87
N LEU A 97 -2.11 32.54 4.64
CA LEU A 97 -1.58 31.27 5.21
C LEU A 97 -1.06 30.35 4.10
N ARG A 98 -1.79 30.18 2.99
CA ARG A 98 -1.32 29.39 1.86
C ARG A 98 -0.08 30.00 1.19
N SER A 99 0.03 31.32 1.14
CA SER A 99 1.22 31.99 0.65
C SER A 99 2.44 31.67 1.51
N TYR A 100 2.30 31.69 2.83
CA TYR A 100 3.37 31.32 3.77
C TYR A 100 3.74 29.82 3.66
N MET A 101 2.76 28.93 3.51
CA MET A 101 3.03 27.50 3.25
C MET A 101 3.85 27.34 1.95
N ARG A 102 3.45 28.01 0.85
CA ARG A 102 4.19 27.94 -0.41
C ARG A 102 5.61 28.46 -0.29
N TRP A 103 5.79 29.59 0.41
CA TRP A 103 7.11 30.15 0.64
C TRP A 103 8.01 29.19 1.42
N ASN A 104 7.55 28.70 2.56
CA ASN A 104 8.35 27.82 3.41
C ASN A 104 8.68 26.49 2.73
N ALA A 105 7.75 25.91 1.98
CA ALA A 105 7.99 24.70 1.21
C ALA A 105 9.04 24.94 0.11
N MET A 106 8.99 26.06 -0.60
CA MET A 106 9.98 26.46 -1.59
C MET A 106 11.34 26.72 -0.93
N ALA A 107 11.36 27.49 0.14
CA ALA A 107 12.59 27.84 0.87
C ALA A 107 13.31 26.57 1.39
N MET A 108 12.56 25.63 1.98
CA MET A 108 13.08 24.34 2.47
C MET A 108 13.77 23.54 1.36
N VAL A 109 13.12 23.37 0.20
CA VAL A 109 13.69 22.63 -0.94
C VAL A 109 14.90 23.36 -1.54
N VAL A 110 14.82 24.69 -1.74
CA VAL A 110 15.93 25.47 -2.33
C VAL A 110 17.15 25.48 -1.39
N LYS A 111 16.95 25.67 -0.09
CA LYS A 111 18.05 25.62 0.89
C LYS A 111 18.72 24.26 0.93
N ALA A 112 17.96 23.16 0.95
CA ALA A 112 18.49 21.80 0.93
C ALA A 112 19.40 21.52 -0.28
N ASN A 113 19.16 22.20 -1.41
CA ASN A 113 19.95 22.06 -2.64
C ASN A 113 21.03 23.15 -2.85
N ARG A 114 21.07 24.20 -2.02
CA ARG A 114 22.07 25.26 -2.11
C ARG A 114 23.16 25.19 -1.01
N LEU A 115 22.81 24.73 0.21
CA LEU A 115 23.68 24.82 1.38
C LEU A 115 24.79 23.78 1.44
N HIS A 116 24.73 22.69 0.67
CA HIS A 116 25.68 21.58 0.69
C HIS A 116 26.38 21.30 -0.64
N PRO A 117 26.95 22.33 -1.33
CA PRO A 117 27.58 22.10 -2.63
C PRO A 117 28.87 21.29 -2.53
N ALA A 118 29.53 21.25 -1.37
CA ALA A 118 30.81 20.54 -1.15
C ALA A 118 30.64 19.02 -1.10
N ASP A 119 29.45 18.51 -0.76
CA ASP A 119 29.17 17.05 -0.64
C ASP A 119 28.73 16.42 -1.97
N GLY A 120 28.78 17.19 -3.06
CA GLY A 120 28.74 16.68 -4.44
C GLY A 120 27.36 16.25 -4.97
N GLY A 121 26.23 16.60 -4.31
CA GLY A 121 24.92 16.21 -4.78
C GLY A 121 23.77 17.11 -4.36
N ASP A 122 22.69 17.06 -5.13
CA ASP A 122 21.44 17.69 -4.77
C ASP A 122 20.63 16.76 -3.86
N LEU A 123 20.14 17.27 -2.72
CA LEU A 123 19.24 16.51 -1.83
C LEU A 123 17.84 16.31 -2.43
N GLY A 124 17.52 17.04 -3.48
CA GLY A 124 16.22 16.88 -4.18
C GLY A 124 15.07 17.60 -3.49
N GLY A 125 13.87 17.08 -3.66
CA GLY A 125 12.61 17.68 -3.20
C GLY A 125 11.78 18.21 -4.37
N HIS A 126 10.48 18.40 -4.14
CA HIS A 126 9.53 18.78 -5.18
C HIS A 126 8.74 20.02 -4.79
N ILE A 127 8.96 21.13 -5.51
CA ILE A 127 8.20 22.38 -5.31
C ILE A 127 6.93 22.35 -6.16
N GLY A 128 7.04 21.88 -7.41
CA GLY A 128 5.96 21.96 -8.39
C GLY A 128 4.71 21.16 -8.05
N SER A 129 4.85 19.99 -7.42
CA SER A 129 3.71 19.15 -7.01
C SER A 129 2.91 19.82 -5.90
N PHE A 130 3.58 20.25 -4.82
CA PHE A 130 2.88 20.97 -3.74
C PHE A 130 2.28 22.29 -4.21
N ALA A 131 2.95 23.02 -5.10
CA ALA A 131 2.44 24.28 -5.64
C ALA A 131 1.04 24.13 -6.27
N SER A 132 0.77 22.98 -6.91
CA SER A 132 -0.56 22.67 -7.45
C SER A 132 -1.61 22.34 -6.38
N LEU A 133 -1.19 21.73 -5.25
CA LEU A 133 -2.08 21.23 -4.18
C LEU A 133 -2.37 22.23 -3.06
N ALA A 134 -1.65 23.34 -2.98
CA ALA A 134 -1.70 24.21 -1.80
C ALA A 134 -3.10 24.73 -1.44
N SER A 135 -3.99 24.97 -2.42
CA SER A 135 -5.37 25.40 -2.15
C SER A 135 -6.21 24.25 -1.59
N LEU A 136 -5.99 23.02 -2.09
CA LEU A 136 -6.67 21.82 -1.63
C LEU A 136 -6.29 21.50 -0.20
N PHE A 137 -4.98 21.53 0.11
CA PHE A 137 -4.50 21.32 1.49
C PHE A 137 -4.99 22.44 2.42
N GLY A 138 -5.04 23.69 1.95
CA GLY A 138 -5.60 24.81 2.73
C GLY A 138 -7.05 24.57 3.13
N ALA A 139 -7.89 24.09 2.22
CA ALA A 139 -9.27 23.73 2.53
C ALA A 139 -9.35 22.57 3.53
N GLY A 140 -8.58 21.50 3.29
CA GLY A 140 -8.51 20.34 4.20
C GLY A 140 -8.14 20.75 5.63
N PHE A 141 -7.03 21.45 5.81
CA PHE A 141 -6.55 21.89 7.13
C PHE A 141 -7.51 22.83 7.87
N ASN A 142 -8.18 23.71 7.15
CA ASN A 142 -8.99 24.74 7.78
C ASN A 142 -10.45 24.34 7.98
N HIS A 143 -10.98 23.33 7.23
CA HIS A 143 -12.41 23.07 7.24
C HIS A 143 -12.83 21.60 7.35
N PHE A 144 -12.00 20.65 6.95
CA PHE A 144 -12.46 19.27 6.74
C PHE A 144 -11.69 18.20 7.50
N TRP A 145 -10.39 18.35 7.71
CA TRP A 145 -9.59 17.29 8.33
C TRP A 145 -9.66 17.33 9.85
N HIS A 146 -10.36 16.38 10.44
CA HIS A 146 -10.51 16.27 11.88
C HIS A 146 -9.37 15.47 12.49
N ALA A 147 -8.74 16.03 13.51
CA ALA A 147 -7.87 15.28 14.40
C ALA A 147 -8.69 14.48 15.41
N GLU A 148 -8.05 13.57 16.12
CA GLU A 148 -8.70 12.83 17.19
C GLU A 148 -9.08 13.76 18.34
N SER A 149 -10.30 13.56 18.85
CA SER A 149 -10.87 14.30 19.96
C SER A 149 -11.88 13.44 20.71
N GLU A 150 -12.46 13.94 21.80
CA GLU A 150 -13.50 13.22 22.54
C GLU A 150 -14.68 12.80 21.66
N ASN A 151 -14.99 13.58 20.63
CA ASN A 151 -16.18 13.37 19.78
C ASN A 151 -15.86 12.84 18.37
N HIS A 152 -14.59 12.71 18.00
CA HIS A 152 -14.19 12.29 16.66
C HIS A 152 -12.89 11.48 16.71
N GLY A 153 -12.88 10.29 16.12
CA GLY A 153 -11.72 9.39 16.14
C GLY A 153 -10.55 9.79 15.22
N GLY A 154 -10.59 10.98 14.61
CA GLY A 154 -9.58 11.50 13.70
C GLY A 154 -9.69 10.91 12.28
N ASP A 155 -9.42 11.72 11.27
CA ASP A 155 -9.40 11.31 9.86
C ASP A 155 -8.08 10.64 9.50
N CYS A 156 -8.11 9.81 8.46
CA CYS A 156 -6.93 9.19 7.87
C CYS A 156 -6.51 9.97 6.62
N LEU A 157 -5.24 10.38 6.55
CA LEU A 157 -4.70 11.20 5.46
C LEU A 157 -3.63 10.44 4.68
N TYR A 158 -3.95 9.97 3.49
CA TYR A 158 -3.00 9.43 2.52
C TYR A 158 -2.50 10.58 1.64
N ILE A 159 -1.35 11.14 1.99
CA ILE A 159 -0.79 12.32 1.33
C ILE A 159 0.16 11.89 0.22
N GLN A 160 -0.03 12.40 -1.00
CA GLN A 160 0.91 12.17 -2.10
C GLN A 160 2.35 12.52 -1.68
N GLY A 161 3.26 11.57 -1.82
CA GLY A 161 4.62 11.69 -1.30
C GLY A 161 5.36 12.95 -1.77
N HIS A 162 5.22 13.31 -3.04
CA HIS A 162 5.85 14.49 -3.64
C HIS A 162 5.35 15.84 -3.07
N SER A 163 4.26 15.84 -2.32
CA SER A 163 3.69 17.06 -1.72
C SER A 163 4.03 17.23 -0.24
N SER A 164 4.84 16.33 0.35
CA SER A 164 5.29 16.40 1.74
C SER A 164 5.87 17.76 2.17
N PRO A 165 6.61 18.53 1.32
CA PRO A 165 7.09 19.85 1.71
C PRO A 165 6.00 20.81 2.16
N GLY A 166 4.79 20.71 1.59
CA GLY A 166 3.66 21.53 2.00
C GLY A 166 3.10 21.17 3.38
N ILE A 167 3.13 19.89 3.73
CA ILE A 167 2.72 19.41 5.06
C ILE A 167 3.73 19.88 6.12
N TYR A 168 5.03 19.77 5.84
CA TYR A 168 6.07 20.28 6.72
C TYR A 168 5.99 21.80 6.90
N ALA A 169 5.76 22.54 5.83
CA ALA A 169 5.57 23.99 5.89
C ALA A 169 4.36 24.39 6.73
N ARG A 170 3.26 23.61 6.66
CA ARG A 170 2.10 23.84 7.52
C ARG A 170 2.39 23.51 8.98
N ALA A 171 3.04 22.39 9.27
CA ALA A 171 3.40 21.97 10.62
C ALA A 171 4.39 22.96 11.27
N TYR A 172 5.28 23.59 10.49
CA TYR A 172 6.13 24.67 10.94
C TYR A 172 5.33 25.90 11.36
N LEU A 173 4.37 26.35 10.56
CA LEU A 173 3.46 27.44 10.95
C LEU A 173 2.68 27.11 12.21
N GLU A 174 2.26 25.86 12.40
CA GLU A 174 1.57 25.35 13.59
C GLU A 174 2.47 25.26 14.83
N GLY A 175 3.78 25.45 14.69
CA GLY A 175 4.76 25.34 15.79
C GLY A 175 5.12 23.89 16.15
N ARG A 176 4.76 22.92 15.35
CA ARG A 176 5.03 21.48 15.54
C ARG A 176 6.41 21.07 15.01
N LEU A 177 6.96 21.82 14.07
CA LEU A 177 8.30 21.64 13.54
C LEU A 177 9.11 22.91 13.75
N THR A 178 10.41 22.75 13.97
CA THR A 178 11.36 23.83 14.17
C THR A 178 12.03 24.24 12.85
N GLU A 179 12.63 25.43 12.84
CA GLU A 179 13.44 25.91 11.71
C GLU A 179 14.63 24.97 11.44
N GLU A 180 15.27 24.46 12.51
CA GLU A 180 16.38 23.52 12.39
C GLU A 180 15.94 22.23 11.67
N GLN A 181 14.75 21.71 11.96
CA GLN A 181 14.23 20.54 11.26
C GLN A 181 13.97 20.82 9.77
N LEU A 182 13.45 22.01 9.45
CA LEU A 182 13.26 22.41 8.05
C LEU A 182 14.58 22.57 7.28
N LEU A 183 15.62 23.11 7.94
CA LEU A 183 16.97 23.23 7.37
C LEU A 183 17.59 21.85 7.07
N ASN A 184 17.26 20.85 7.88
CA ASN A 184 17.72 19.47 7.71
C ASN A 184 16.74 18.61 6.89
N PHE A 185 15.95 19.18 5.99
CA PHE A 185 15.08 18.44 5.10
C PHE A 185 15.86 17.43 4.27
N ARG A 186 15.42 16.15 4.25
CA ARG A 186 16.11 15.01 3.61
C ARG A 186 17.47 14.64 4.19
N GLN A 187 17.79 15.11 5.39
CA GLN A 187 18.98 14.72 6.13
C GLN A 187 18.55 13.81 7.29
N GLU A 188 18.19 12.58 6.94
CA GLU A 188 17.54 11.61 7.83
C GLU A 188 18.52 10.90 8.77
N VAL A 189 19.82 10.88 8.40
CA VAL A 189 20.86 10.21 9.19
C VAL A 189 21.09 10.96 10.51
N GLY A 190 21.02 10.24 11.62
CA GLY A 190 21.15 10.85 12.95
C GLY A 190 19.83 11.39 13.54
N GLY A 191 18.71 11.27 12.83
CA GLY A 191 17.36 11.55 13.36
C GLY A 191 17.01 13.02 13.58
N LYS A 192 17.80 13.97 13.06
CA LYS A 192 17.59 15.42 13.22
C LYS A 192 16.78 16.06 12.10
N GLY A 193 16.71 15.42 10.95
CA GLY A 193 16.10 15.95 9.75
C GLY A 193 14.69 15.44 9.51
N LEU A 194 14.02 16.08 8.54
CA LEU A 194 12.71 15.65 8.07
C LEU A 194 12.89 14.56 7.02
N SER A 195 12.00 13.55 7.06
CA SER A 195 12.01 12.48 6.08
C SER A 195 11.75 13.01 4.67
N SER A 196 12.36 12.35 3.69
CA SER A 196 12.25 12.71 2.26
C SER A 196 10.81 12.67 1.75
N TYR A 197 10.04 11.71 2.27
CA TYR A 197 8.65 11.45 1.96
C TYR A 197 7.89 10.99 3.21
N PRO A 198 6.57 10.74 3.14
CA PRO A 198 5.84 10.14 4.24
C PRO A 198 6.38 8.76 4.61
N HIS A 199 7.17 8.69 5.70
CA HIS A 199 7.75 7.47 6.24
C HIS A 199 7.46 7.36 7.74
N PRO A 200 6.46 6.58 8.16
CA PRO A 200 6.16 6.33 9.56
C PRO A 200 7.35 5.76 10.34
N LYS A 201 8.22 4.98 9.69
CA LYS A 201 9.44 4.46 10.31
C LYS A 201 10.40 5.56 10.74
N LEU A 202 10.52 6.65 9.97
CA LEU A 202 11.46 7.74 10.20
C LEU A 202 10.85 8.88 11.05
N MET A 203 9.54 9.10 10.93
CA MET A 203 8.79 10.08 11.72
C MET A 203 7.54 9.43 12.33
N PRO A 204 7.72 8.55 13.36
CA PRO A 204 6.67 7.63 13.83
C PRO A 204 5.51 8.29 14.57
N GLU A 205 5.67 9.54 15.02
CA GLU A 205 4.62 10.33 15.69
C GLU A 205 3.94 11.31 14.72
N PHE A 206 4.42 11.40 13.48
CA PHE A 206 3.96 12.38 12.50
C PHE A 206 3.21 11.74 11.32
N TRP A 207 3.88 10.89 10.54
CA TRP A 207 3.29 10.32 9.33
C TRP A 207 2.40 9.12 9.63
N GLN A 208 1.16 9.16 9.12
CA GLN A 208 0.19 8.07 9.31
C GLN A 208 0.48 6.88 8.39
N PHE A 209 0.77 7.14 7.12
CA PHE A 209 0.92 6.13 6.07
C PHE A 209 2.13 6.38 5.20
N SER A 210 2.73 5.31 4.67
CA SER A 210 3.76 5.34 3.65
C SER A 210 3.10 5.38 2.27
N THR A 211 3.34 6.44 1.49
CA THR A 211 2.60 6.71 0.24
C THR A 211 3.50 7.02 -0.94
N VAL A 212 4.82 6.88 -0.79
CA VAL A 212 5.76 7.30 -1.84
C VAL A 212 5.83 6.28 -2.98
N SER A 213 5.64 5.00 -2.72
CA SER A 213 5.43 4.01 -3.77
C SER A 213 4.05 4.27 -4.38
N MET A 214 4.06 4.85 -5.59
CA MET A 214 2.84 5.32 -6.25
C MET A 214 1.87 4.17 -6.51
N GLY A 215 0.59 4.43 -6.40
CA GLY A 215 -0.49 3.45 -6.53
C GLY A 215 -0.85 2.74 -5.23
N LEU A 216 0.10 2.54 -4.30
CA LEU A 216 -0.19 1.86 -3.03
C LEU A 216 -1.09 2.69 -2.12
N GLY A 217 -0.92 4.03 -2.11
CA GLY A 217 -1.76 4.93 -1.30
C GLY A 217 -3.25 4.80 -1.60
N PRO A 218 -3.68 4.97 -2.86
CA PRO A 218 -5.08 4.75 -3.27
C PRO A 218 -5.60 3.37 -2.91
N LEU A 219 -4.83 2.31 -3.20
CA LEU A 219 -5.23 0.93 -2.91
C LEU A 219 -5.42 0.70 -1.40
N MET A 220 -4.42 1.03 -0.59
CA MET A 220 -4.49 0.86 0.88
C MET A 220 -5.64 1.65 1.51
N ALA A 221 -5.92 2.86 1.00
CA ALA A 221 -6.96 3.72 1.54
C ALA A 221 -8.38 3.14 1.38
N ILE A 222 -8.64 2.43 0.28
CA ILE A 222 -9.92 1.72 0.07
C ILE A 222 -10.13 0.69 1.19
N TYR A 223 -9.12 -0.13 1.47
CA TYR A 223 -9.19 -1.14 2.53
C TYR A 223 -9.17 -0.53 3.94
N GLN A 224 -8.50 0.60 4.13
CA GLN A 224 -8.57 1.36 5.37
C GLN A 224 -9.99 1.88 5.64
N ALA A 225 -10.66 2.43 4.62
CA ALA A 225 -12.03 2.90 4.74
C ALA A 225 -13.01 1.74 5.04
N ARG A 226 -12.83 0.60 4.38
CA ARG A 226 -13.55 -0.64 4.67
C ARG A 226 -13.33 -1.12 6.08
N PHE A 227 -12.07 -1.11 6.55
CA PHE A 227 -11.72 -1.56 7.89
C PHE A 227 -12.31 -0.66 8.99
N LEU A 228 -12.43 0.65 8.76
CA LEU A 228 -13.15 1.54 9.68
C LEU A 228 -14.63 1.11 9.82
N LYS A 229 -15.32 0.81 8.72
CA LYS A 229 -16.69 0.29 8.76
C LYS A 229 -16.79 -1.08 9.45
N TYR A 230 -15.82 -1.97 9.23
CA TYR A 230 -15.71 -3.25 9.92
C TYR A 230 -15.59 -3.08 11.44
N LEU A 231 -14.72 -2.18 11.93
CA LEU A 231 -14.58 -1.91 13.36
C LEU A 231 -15.86 -1.35 13.99
N HIS A 232 -16.54 -0.45 13.28
CA HIS A 232 -17.83 0.10 13.70
C HIS A 232 -18.91 -0.97 13.79
N ALA A 233 -19.09 -1.75 12.74
CA ALA A 233 -20.09 -2.82 12.66
C ALA A 233 -19.91 -3.87 13.77
N ARG A 234 -18.67 -4.16 14.14
CA ARG A 234 -18.34 -5.07 15.25
C ARG A 234 -18.38 -4.43 16.64
N GLY A 235 -18.59 -3.11 16.73
CA GLY A 235 -18.62 -2.39 18.00
C GLY A 235 -17.25 -2.27 18.69
N ILE A 236 -16.13 -2.44 17.95
CA ILE A 236 -14.78 -2.33 18.50
C ILE A 236 -14.36 -0.87 18.66
N ALA A 237 -14.73 -0.02 17.70
CA ALA A 237 -14.47 1.41 17.73
C ALA A 237 -15.60 2.17 17.05
N ASN A 238 -15.94 3.37 17.57
CA ASN A 238 -16.84 4.28 16.86
C ASN A 238 -16.06 5.01 15.77
N THR A 239 -16.30 4.65 14.52
CA THR A 239 -15.61 5.22 13.35
C THR A 239 -16.60 5.85 12.35
N GLU A 240 -17.87 6.06 12.74
CA GLU A 240 -18.97 6.44 11.84
C GLU A 240 -18.68 7.76 11.10
N ASN A 241 -18.16 8.77 11.81
CA ASN A 241 -17.93 10.10 11.24
C ASN A 241 -16.53 10.31 10.64
N ARG A 242 -15.67 9.30 10.70
CA ARG A 242 -14.30 9.40 10.22
C ARG A 242 -14.24 9.29 8.70
N LYS A 243 -13.39 10.08 8.08
CA LYS A 243 -13.11 10.03 6.66
C LYS A 243 -11.69 9.51 6.38
N VAL A 244 -11.55 8.85 5.25
CA VAL A 244 -10.25 8.50 4.67
C VAL A 244 -10.07 9.36 3.44
N TRP A 245 -9.07 10.25 3.48
CA TRP A 245 -8.72 11.16 2.41
C TRP A 245 -7.50 10.66 1.66
N VAL A 246 -7.59 10.67 0.34
CA VAL A 246 -6.50 10.24 -0.53
C VAL A 246 -6.13 11.37 -1.49
N PHE A 247 -4.89 11.83 -1.42
CA PHE A 247 -4.35 12.80 -2.35
C PHE A 247 -3.36 12.11 -3.27
N CYS A 248 -3.68 12.06 -4.54
CA CYS A 248 -2.85 11.45 -5.57
C CYS A 248 -2.78 12.33 -6.83
N GLY A 249 -1.79 12.09 -7.67
CA GLY A 249 -1.67 12.77 -8.96
C GLY A 249 -2.43 12.04 -10.06
N ASP A 250 -2.78 12.77 -11.12
CA ASP A 250 -3.36 12.18 -12.33
C ASP A 250 -2.39 11.21 -13.03
N GLY A 251 -1.10 11.45 -12.97
CA GLY A 251 -0.09 10.53 -13.47
C GLY A 251 0.08 9.25 -12.61
N GLU A 252 -0.29 9.31 -11.33
CA GLU A 252 -0.29 8.15 -10.44
C GLU A 252 -1.42 7.15 -10.79
N MET A 253 -2.42 7.59 -11.54
CA MET A 253 -3.49 6.70 -12.03
C MET A 253 -3.03 5.75 -13.14
N ASP A 254 -1.80 5.91 -13.66
CA ASP A 254 -1.19 4.93 -14.56
C ASP A 254 -0.79 3.63 -13.82
N GLU A 255 -0.58 3.68 -12.50
CA GLU A 255 -0.32 2.48 -11.70
C GLU A 255 -1.58 1.63 -11.57
N VAL A 256 -1.45 0.35 -11.85
CA VAL A 256 -2.57 -0.62 -11.82
C VAL A 256 -3.22 -0.65 -10.44
N GLU A 257 -2.43 -0.54 -9.39
CA GLU A 257 -2.86 -0.52 -7.99
C GLU A 257 -3.80 0.65 -7.69
N SER A 258 -3.61 1.81 -8.34
CA SER A 258 -4.45 3.00 -8.12
C SER A 258 -5.92 2.77 -8.42
N LEU A 259 -6.23 1.93 -9.42
CA LEU A 259 -7.58 1.65 -9.89
C LEU A 259 -8.04 0.23 -9.53
N GLY A 260 -7.16 -0.59 -8.97
CA GLY A 260 -7.39 -2.03 -8.80
C GLY A 260 -8.57 -2.42 -7.91
N ALA A 261 -9.01 -1.57 -7.00
CA ALA A 261 -10.07 -1.88 -6.03
C ALA A 261 -11.25 -0.87 -6.04
N ILE A 262 -11.34 0.04 -7.02
CA ILE A 262 -12.40 1.05 -7.06
C ILE A 262 -13.80 0.42 -7.11
N GLY A 263 -13.97 -0.71 -7.79
CA GLY A 263 -15.23 -1.46 -7.81
C GLY A 263 -15.65 -2.01 -6.44
N LEU A 264 -14.68 -2.43 -5.60
CA LEU A 264 -14.95 -2.86 -4.23
C LEU A 264 -15.48 -1.70 -3.38
N ALA A 265 -14.85 -0.53 -3.51
CA ALA A 265 -15.26 0.64 -2.73
C ALA A 265 -16.73 1.03 -2.96
N ALA A 266 -17.17 0.98 -4.22
CA ALA A 266 -18.57 1.24 -4.58
C ALA A 266 -19.51 0.12 -4.10
N ARG A 267 -19.14 -1.16 -4.31
CA ARG A 267 -19.95 -2.32 -3.88
C ARG A 267 -20.22 -2.34 -2.38
N GLU A 268 -19.26 -1.90 -1.57
CA GLU A 268 -19.38 -1.83 -0.11
C GLU A 268 -19.85 -0.46 0.41
N ASN A 269 -20.29 0.44 -0.49
CA ASN A 269 -20.81 1.77 -0.16
C ASN A 269 -19.88 2.55 0.79
N LEU A 270 -18.59 2.66 0.45
CA LEU A 270 -17.59 3.32 1.30
C LEU A 270 -17.72 4.85 1.25
N ASP A 271 -18.82 5.41 1.74
CA ASP A 271 -19.10 6.85 1.78
C ASP A 271 -18.20 7.62 2.78
N ASN A 272 -17.35 6.91 3.48
CA ASN A 272 -16.28 7.45 4.30
C ASN A 272 -14.95 7.64 3.54
N LEU A 273 -14.91 7.36 2.23
CA LEU A 273 -13.73 7.46 1.37
C LEU A 273 -13.85 8.64 0.41
N VAL A 274 -12.82 9.49 0.37
CA VAL A 274 -12.73 10.65 -0.52
C VAL A 274 -11.39 10.64 -1.24
N PHE A 275 -11.41 10.40 -2.55
CA PHE A 275 -10.26 10.59 -3.44
C PHE A 275 -10.19 12.01 -3.94
N VAL A 276 -9.02 12.63 -3.88
CA VAL A 276 -8.71 13.95 -4.43
C VAL A 276 -7.60 13.78 -5.45
N ILE A 277 -7.98 13.69 -6.72
CA ILE A 277 -7.03 13.53 -7.82
C ILE A 277 -6.63 14.91 -8.33
N ASN A 278 -5.36 15.23 -8.12
CA ASN A 278 -4.74 16.49 -8.57
C ASN A 278 -4.41 16.40 -10.06
N CYS A 279 -5.36 16.79 -10.89
CA CYS A 279 -5.23 16.77 -12.35
C CYS A 279 -4.45 18.00 -12.85
N ASN A 280 -3.15 17.96 -12.65
CA ASN A 280 -2.24 19.01 -13.16
C ASN A 280 -1.83 18.76 -14.63
N LEU A 281 -2.26 17.63 -15.20
CA LEU A 281 -2.10 17.17 -16.59
C LEU A 281 -0.68 16.77 -16.98
N GLN A 282 0.26 16.66 -16.02
CA GLN A 282 1.67 16.42 -16.30
C GLN A 282 2.26 15.28 -15.48
N ARG A 283 2.99 14.39 -16.15
CA ARG A 283 3.94 13.43 -15.56
C ARG A 283 5.29 14.08 -15.28
N LEU A 284 6.34 13.30 -15.27
CA LEU A 284 7.73 13.76 -15.12
C LEU A 284 8.23 14.42 -16.40
N ASP A 285 8.04 13.78 -17.54
CA ASP A 285 8.63 14.15 -18.82
C ASP A 285 7.69 14.92 -19.74
N GLY A 286 6.38 14.90 -19.48
CA GLY A 286 5.39 15.52 -20.36
C GLY A 286 3.95 15.41 -19.84
N PRO A 287 2.95 15.58 -20.71
CA PRO A 287 1.55 15.45 -20.34
C PRO A 287 1.18 14.00 -20.03
N VAL A 288 0.18 13.81 -19.14
CA VAL A 288 -0.37 12.47 -18.82
C VAL A 288 -1.07 11.88 -20.04
N ARG A 289 -1.93 12.66 -20.68
CA ARG A 289 -2.65 12.28 -21.90
C ARG A 289 -2.60 13.42 -22.92
N GLY A 290 -1.45 13.61 -23.60
CA GLY A 290 -1.21 14.73 -24.49
C GLY A 290 -2.29 14.92 -25.57
N ASN A 291 -2.67 13.86 -26.26
CA ASN A 291 -3.68 13.83 -27.32
C ASN A 291 -5.10 13.52 -26.82
N GLY A 292 -5.27 13.27 -25.53
CA GLY A 292 -6.53 12.93 -24.88
C GLY A 292 -6.89 13.86 -23.74
N LYS A 293 -7.72 13.36 -22.82
CA LYS A 293 -8.19 14.07 -21.62
C LYS A 293 -8.24 13.11 -20.44
N ILE A 294 -7.24 13.16 -19.59
CA ILE A 294 -7.17 12.28 -18.40
C ILE A 294 -8.39 12.43 -17.48
N ILE A 295 -8.93 13.66 -17.32
CA ILE A 295 -10.10 13.90 -16.47
C ILE A 295 -11.34 13.17 -17.00
N GLN A 296 -11.54 13.14 -18.32
CA GLN A 296 -12.68 12.45 -18.94
C GLN A 296 -12.51 10.93 -18.87
N GLU A 297 -11.29 10.44 -19.05
CA GLU A 297 -10.94 9.02 -18.87
C GLU A 297 -11.26 8.57 -17.44
N LEU A 298 -10.73 9.26 -16.45
CA LEU A 298 -10.98 8.94 -15.03
C LEU A 298 -12.46 9.10 -14.63
N GLU A 299 -13.16 10.13 -15.16
CA GLU A 299 -14.59 10.26 -14.90
C GLU A 299 -15.34 9.00 -15.36
N SER A 300 -15.04 8.49 -16.56
CA SER A 300 -15.67 7.28 -17.08
C SER A 300 -15.40 6.05 -16.22
N GLU A 301 -14.17 5.86 -15.77
CA GLU A 301 -13.77 4.72 -14.94
C GLU A 301 -14.45 4.73 -13.56
N PHE A 302 -14.43 5.87 -12.88
CA PHE A 302 -15.03 6.00 -11.56
C PHE A 302 -16.56 5.97 -11.60
N ARG A 303 -17.20 6.62 -12.59
CA ARG A 303 -18.66 6.52 -12.78
C ARG A 303 -19.08 5.10 -13.10
N GLY A 304 -18.37 4.44 -14.04
CA GLY A 304 -18.62 3.05 -14.40
C GLY A 304 -18.48 2.08 -13.21
N SER A 305 -17.65 2.43 -12.25
CA SER A 305 -17.46 1.66 -11.00
C SER A 305 -18.45 2.04 -9.89
N GLY A 306 -19.36 3.00 -10.10
CA GLY A 306 -20.39 3.37 -9.12
C GLY A 306 -19.97 4.44 -8.09
N TRP A 307 -18.97 5.27 -8.39
CA TRP A 307 -18.56 6.38 -7.55
C TRP A 307 -19.35 7.67 -7.81
N ASN A 308 -19.49 8.48 -6.78
CA ASN A 308 -19.86 9.89 -6.90
C ASN A 308 -18.65 10.68 -7.44
N VAL A 309 -18.77 11.21 -8.65
CA VAL A 309 -17.68 11.94 -9.33
C VAL A 309 -17.96 13.43 -9.37
N ILE A 310 -17.05 14.23 -8.81
CA ILE A 310 -17.14 15.69 -8.78
C ILE A 310 -15.96 16.26 -9.56
N LYS A 311 -16.24 16.91 -10.70
CA LYS A 311 -15.24 17.63 -11.48
C LYS A 311 -15.15 19.09 -11.04
N LEU A 312 -13.93 19.56 -10.80
CA LEU A 312 -13.63 20.97 -10.53
C LEU A 312 -12.54 21.46 -11.51
N LEU A 313 -12.97 22.02 -12.63
CA LEU A 313 -12.10 22.35 -13.76
C LEU A 313 -11.80 23.85 -13.86
N TRP A 314 -12.82 24.67 -13.64
CA TRP A 314 -12.80 26.10 -13.90
C TRP A 314 -13.07 26.90 -12.63
N GLY A 315 -12.26 27.94 -12.38
CA GLY A 315 -12.44 28.86 -11.27
C GLY A 315 -13.50 29.92 -11.55
N SER A 316 -13.85 30.70 -10.54
CA SER A 316 -14.89 31.74 -10.59
C SER A 316 -14.70 32.78 -11.69
N SER A 317 -13.46 32.99 -12.13
CA SER A 317 -13.17 33.87 -13.27
C SER A 317 -13.78 33.42 -14.61
N TRP A 318 -14.19 32.15 -14.72
CA TRP A 318 -14.85 31.59 -15.89
C TRP A 318 -16.37 31.68 -15.82
N ASP A 319 -16.97 31.88 -14.64
CA ASP A 319 -18.43 31.78 -14.43
C ASP A 319 -19.20 32.78 -15.35
N SER A 320 -18.72 34.00 -15.47
CA SER A 320 -19.35 35.01 -16.34
C SER A 320 -19.23 34.68 -17.83
N LEU A 321 -18.17 34.01 -18.26
CA LEU A 321 -17.99 33.56 -19.63
C LEU A 321 -18.95 32.40 -19.92
N LEU A 322 -19.00 31.41 -19.03
CA LEU A 322 -19.88 30.23 -19.14
C LEU A 322 -21.36 30.63 -19.09
N ALA A 323 -21.75 31.60 -18.26
CA ALA A 323 -23.10 32.12 -18.22
C ALA A 323 -23.54 32.84 -19.51
N ARG A 324 -22.61 33.42 -20.25
CA ARG A 324 -22.86 34.05 -21.58
C ARG A 324 -22.88 33.10 -22.75
N ASP A 325 -22.37 31.87 -22.56
CA ASP A 325 -22.28 30.83 -23.58
C ASP A 325 -23.63 30.15 -23.80
N LYS A 326 -24.59 30.89 -24.35
CA LYS A 326 -25.96 30.40 -24.59
C LYS A 326 -26.05 29.34 -25.69
N GLU A 327 -25.16 29.40 -26.66
CA GLU A 327 -25.09 28.43 -27.76
C GLU A 327 -24.18 27.25 -27.48
N GLY A 328 -23.51 27.19 -26.31
CA GLY A 328 -22.63 26.09 -25.92
C GLY A 328 -21.29 26.02 -26.69
N ILE A 329 -20.92 27.07 -27.45
CA ILE A 329 -19.70 27.06 -28.26
C ILE A 329 -18.44 27.08 -27.44
N LEU A 330 -18.41 27.82 -26.35
CA LEU A 330 -17.27 27.81 -25.40
C LEU A 330 -17.14 26.44 -24.76
N ARG A 331 -18.24 25.84 -24.32
CA ARG A 331 -18.27 24.48 -23.75
C ARG A 331 -17.78 23.45 -24.78
N LYS A 332 -18.16 23.59 -26.05
CA LYS A 332 -17.68 22.73 -27.14
C LYS A 332 -16.15 22.86 -27.29
N ILE A 333 -15.61 24.08 -27.38
CA ILE A 333 -14.16 24.31 -27.47
C ILE A 333 -13.44 23.74 -26.25
N MET A 334 -14.00 23.90 -25.04
CA MET A 334 -13.45 23.28 -23.82
C MET A 334 -13.42 21.77 -23.94
N MET A 335 -14.45 21.16 -24.51
CA MET A 335 -14.52 19.69 -24.68
C MET A 335 -13.57 19.22 -25.79
N ASP A 336 -13.40 19.94 -26.88
CA ASP A 336 -12.57 19.56 -28.03
C ASP A 336 -11.07 19.80 -27.78
N THR A 337 -10.70 20.61 -26.76
CA THR A 337 -9.31 20.92 -26.44
C THR A 337 -8.66 19.77 -25.67
N ASN A 338 -7.54 19.23 -26.14
CA ASN A 338 -6.78 18.16 -25.47
C ASN A 338 -5.91 18.69 -24.33
N ASP A 339 -5.37 17.77 -23.53
CA ASP A 339 -4.56 18.11 -22.35
C ASP A 339 -3.22 18.76 -22.73
N GLY A 340 -2.63 18.37 -23.85
CA GLY A 340 -1.40 19.00 -24.37
C GLY A 340 -1.58 20.47 -24.71
N ASP A 341 -2.71 20.83 -25.33
CA ASP A 341 -3.06 22.24 -25.59
C ASP A 341 -3.33 22.99 -24.26
N TYR A 342 -4.06 22.38 -23.32
CA TYR A 342 -4.29 22.98 -22.00
C TYR A 342 -2.99 23.25 -21.22
N GLN A 343 -1.98 22.39 -21.36
CA GLN A 343 -0.66 22.63 -20.82
C GLN A 343 0.00 23.82 -21.53
N SER A 344 -0.01 23.82 -22.87
CA SER A 344 0.59 24.87 -23.69
C SER A 344 0.00 26.25 -23.39
N PHE A 345 -1.29 26.36 -23.11
CA PHE A 345 -1.94 27.59 -22.72
C PHE A 345 -1.42 28.18 -21.40
N LYS A 346 -0.89 27.38 -20.49
CA LYS A 346 -0.27 27.85 -19.25
C LYS A 346 1.24 28.08 -19.38
N ALA A 347 1.90 27.39 -20.29
CA ALA A 347 3.32 27.58 -20.58
C ALA A 347 3.60 28.83 -21.45
N ASN A 348 2.58 29.39 -22.12
CA ASN A 348 2.63 30.57 -22.95
C ASN A 348 1.86 31.74 -22.32
N ASP A 349 1.71 32.84 -23.03
CA ASP A 349 1.05 34.07 -22.59
C ASP A 349 -0.43 34.18 -23.00
N GLY A 350 -1.10 35.24 -22.56
CA GLY A 350 -2.51 35.46 -22.85
C GLY A 350 -2.81 35.75 -24.34
N ALA A 351 -1.87 36.33 -25.09
CA ALA A 351 -2.01 36.51 -26.53
C ALA A 351 -2.08 35.15 -27.25
N TYR A 352 -1.26 34.18 -26.81
CA TYR A 352 -1.30 32.82 -27.31
C TYR A 352 -2.65 32.15 -27.01
N VAL A 353 -3.16 32.28 -25.78
CA VAL A 353 -4.48 31.75 -25.39
C VAL A 353 -5.61 32.39 -26.18
N ARG A 354 -5.58 33.74 -26.35
CA ARG A 354 -6.57 34.47 -27.16
C ARG A 354 -6.64 33.89 -28.56
N LYS A 355 -5.50 33.72 -29.21
CA LYS A 355 -5.39 33.22 -30.58
C LYS A 355 -5.79 31.77 -30.71
N ASN A 356 -5.25 30.88 -29.88
CA ASN A 356 -5.28 29.43 -30.07
C ASN A 356 -6.42 28.73 -29.34
N PHE A 357 -7.07 29.39 -28.37
CA PHE A 357 -8.23 28.85 -27.65
C PHE A 357 -9.48 29.66 -28.06
N PHE A 358 -9.60 30.95 -27.68
CA PHE A 358 -10.78 31.74 -27.98
C PHE A 358 -10.91 32.07 -29.48
N GLY A 359 -9.82 32.15 -30.22
CA GLY A 359 -9.80 32.41 -31.67
C GLY A 359 -10.22 31.22 -32.53
N ARG A 360 -10.56 30.08 -31.95
CA ARG A 360 -11.09 28.93 -32.70
C ARG A 360 -12.50 29.17 -33.24
N ASP A 361 -13.26 30.08 -32.62
CA ASP A 361 -14.56 30.53 -33.08
C ASP A 361 -14.70 32.05 -32.87
N PRO A 362 -15.21 32.80 -33.87
CA PRO A 362 -15.39 34.28 -33.75
C PRO A 362 -16.25 34.68 -32.54
N ARG A 363 -17.25 33.89 -32.17
CA ARG A 363 -18.14 34.17 -31.02
C ARG A 363 -17.40 34.14 -29.72
N THR A 364 -16.51 33.15 -29.52
CA THR A 364 -15.69 33.06 -28.32
C THR A 364 -14.62 34.15 -28.26
N LEU A 365 -14.07 34.52 -29.39
CA LEU A 365 -13.15 35.68 -29.48
C LEU A 365 -13.83 36.99 -29.08
N GLU A 366 -15.10 37.21 -29.49
CA GLU A 366 -15.89 38.34 -29.08
C GLU A 366 -16.20 38.37 -27.59
N MET A 367 -16.43 37.20 -26.96
CA MET A 367 -16.67 37.09 -25.52
C MET A 367 -15.53 37.66 -24.67
N VAL A 368 -14.29 37.66 -25.19
CA VAL A 368 -13.09 38.14 -24.51
C VAL A 368 -12.51 39.42 -25.12
N ALA A 369 -13.24 40.10 -26.04
CA ALA A 369 -12.74 41.27 -26.74
C ALA A 369 -12.33 42.42 -25.82
N LYS A 370 -12.98 42.57 -24.66
CA LYS A 370 -12.70 43.62 -23.66
C LYS A 370 -11.68 43.20 -22.58
N MET A 371 -11.22 41.96 -22.58
CA MET A 371 -10.22 41.47 -21.65
C MET A 371 -8.82 41.72 -22.17
N SER A 372 -7.90 42.14 -21.33
CA SER A 372 -6.48 42.19 -21.68
C SER A 372 -5.92 40.76 -21.82
N ASP A 373 -4.75 40.62 -22.40
CA ASP A 373 -4.07 39.32 -22.48
C ASP A 373 -3.69 38.81 -21.09
N ASP A 374 -3.33 39.72 -20.16
CA ASP A 374 -3.11 39.36 -18.76
C ASP A 374 -4.37 38.83 -18.06
N ASP A 375 -5.54 39.43 -18.33
CA ASP A 375 -6.83 38.92 -17.79
C ASP A 375 -7.10 37.52 -18.29
N ILE A 376 -6.89 37.24 -19.58
CA ILE A 376 -7.07 35.92 -20.20
C ILE A 376 -6.10 34.91 -19.60
N TRP A 377 -4.82 35.27 -19.43
CA TRP A 377 -3.84 34.37 -18.82
C TRP A 377 -4.16 34.08 -17.36
N ASN A 378 -4.73 35.02 -16.63
CA ASN A 378 -5.14 34.88 -15.23
C ASN A 378 -6.48 34.15 -15.01
N LEU A 379 -7.16 33.72 -16.06
CA LEU A 379 -8.30 32.82 -15.94
C LEU A 379 -7.85 31.52 -15.22
N ARG A 380 -8.38 31.29 -14.02
CA ARG A 380 -7.89 30.26 -13.11
C ARG A 380 -8.53 28.91 -13.38
N ARG A 381 -7.74 27.84 -13.20
CA ARG A 381 -8.27 26.48 -13.06
C ARG A 381 -8.93 26.32 -11.69
N GLY A 382 -9.93 25.42 -11.59
CA GLY A 382 -10.78 25.28 -10.42
C GLY A 382 -10.03 24.96 -9.13
N GLY A 383 -8.99 24.15 -9.19
CA GLY A 383 -8.19 23.78 -8.02
C GLY A 383 -7.36 24.92 -7.40
N HIS A 384 -7.32 26.11 -8.05
CA HIS A 384 -6.71 27.32 -7.51
C HIS A 384 -7.73 28.33 -6.99
N ASP A 385 -9.01 27.95 -6.98
CA ASP A 385 -10.12 28.76 -6.46
C ASP A 385 -10.62 28.18 -5.15
N SER A 386 -10.39 28.89 -4.04
CA SER A 386 -10.64 28.37 -2.70
C SER A 386 -12.12 28.16 -2.37
N GLU A 387 -13.02 29.01 -2.89
CA GLU A 387 -14.44 28.87 -2.66
C GLU A 387 -14.99 27.64 -3.39
N LYS A 388 -14.58 27.44 -4.63
CA LYS A 388 -14.96 26.26 -5.41
C LYS A 388 -14.37 24.97 -4.87
N VAL A 389 -13.13 25.01 -4.35
CA VAL A 389 -12.52 23.87 -3.66
C VAL A 389 -13.30 23.52 -2.39
N TYR A 390 -13.69 24.54 -1.60
CA TYR A 390 -14.53 24.32 -0.42
C TYR A 390 -15.86 23.66 -0.79
N ALA A 391 -16.58 24.19 -1.79
CA ALA A 391 -17.85 23.64 -2.24
C ALA A 391 -17.73 22.18 -2.72
N ALA A 392 -16.66 21.85 -3.46
CA ALA A 392 -16.40 20.48 -3.92
C ALA A 392 -16.12 19.53 -2.75
N PHE A 393 -15.31 19.92 -1.78
CA PHE A 393 -15.02 19.13 -0.58
C PHE A 393 -16.28 18.95 0.28
N HIS A 394 -17.06 20.03 0.48
CA HIS A 394 -18.33 19.99 1.22
C HIS A 394 -19.32 19.00 0.58
N SER A 395 -19.46 19.03 -0.74
CA SER A 395 -20.31 18.08 -1.45
C SER A 395 -19.85 16.63 -1.26
N ALA A 396 -18.53 16.37 -1.35
CA ALA A 396 -17.97 15.02 -1.21
C ALA A 396 -18.14 14.44 0.20
N VAL A 397 -17.93 15.24 1.26
CA VAL A 397 -18.03 14.72 2.64
C VAL A 397 -19.45 14.47 3.09
N ASN A 398 -20.41 15.20 2.51
CA ASN A 398 -21.83 15.06 2.82
C ASN A 398 -22.54 14.02 1.95
N HIS A 399 -21.91 13.55 0.87
CA HIS A 399 -22.46 12.49 0.03
C HIS A 399 -22.54 11.17 0.80
N LYS A 400 -23.64 10.44 0.64
CA LYS A 400 -23.91 9.18 1.34
C LYS A 400 -24.12 8.03 0.37
N GLY A 401 -23.78 6.83 0.81
CA GLY A 401 -24.03 5.60 0.08
C GLY A 401 -23.03 5.28 -1.03
N GLN A 402 -22.10 6.20 -1.36
CA GLN A 402 -21.07 5.96 -2.38
C GLN A 402 -19.76 6.61 -1.97
N PRO A 403 -18.59 6.04 -2.33
CA PRO A 403 -17.32 6.74 -2.24
C PRO A 403 -17.31 7.94 -3.20
N SER A 404 -16.58 8.99 -2.86
CA SER A 404 -16.49 10.21 -3.68
C SER A 404 -15.10 10.38 -4.28
N VAL A 405 -15.03 10.76 -5.56
CA VAL A 405 -13.79 11.20 -6.21
C VAL A 405 -13.93 12.63 -6.72
N LEU A 406 -12.93 13.44 -6.41
CA LEU A 406 -12.79 14.81 -6.83
C LEU A 406 -11.71 14.87 -7.92
N LEU A 407 -12.10 15.14 -9.17
CA LEU A 407 -11.20 15.36 -10.31
C LEU A 407 -10.92 16.86 -10.42
N ILE A 408 -9.79 17.29 -9.86
CA ILE A 408 -9.51 18.72 -9.67
C ILE A 408 -8.41 19.20 -10.61
N LYS A 409 -8.77 20.04 -11.58
CA LYS A 409 -7.84 20.61 -12.54
C LYS A 409 -6.98 21.70 -11.92
N THR A 410 -5.67 21.50 -11.93
CA THR A 410 -4.66 22.42 -11.38
C THR A 410 -3.58 22.75 -12.40
N VAL A 411 -2.57 23.50 -11.99
CA VAL A 411 -1.36 23.80 -12.79
C VAL A 411 -0.14 23.33 -12.03
N LYS A 412 0.64 22.43 -12.62
CA LYS A 412 1.93 22.01 -12.04
C LYS A 412 2.88 23.22 -11.95
N GLY A 413 3.48 23.41 -10.78
CA GLY A 413 4.34 24.58 -10.57
C GLY A 413 3.59 25.92 -10.46
N PHE A 414 2.31 25.91 -10.08
CA PHE A 414 1.53 27.14 -9.90
C PHE A 414 2.25 28.18 -9.03
N GLY A 415 2.48 29.36 -9.57
CA GLY A 415 3.19 30.44 -8.90
C GLY A 415 4.68 30.51 -9.18
N MET A 416 5.28 29.51 -9.81
CA MET A 416 6.71 29.52 -10.17
C MET A 416 7.01 30.40 -11.42
N GLY A 417 6.01 31.01 -12.04
CA GLY A 417 6.18 31.90 -13.17
C GLY A 417 6.79 31.20 -14.39
N LYS A 418 7.56 31.96 -15.15
CA LYS A 418 8.14 31.51 -16.44
C LYS A 418 9.10 30.34 -16.32
N ILE A 419 9.69 30.10 -15.14
CA ILE A 419 10.67 29.02 -14.96
C ILE A 419 10.02 27.64 -14.87
N GLY A 420 8.81 27.54 -14.35
CA GLY A 420 8.22 26.23 -14.05
C GLY A 420 6.73 26.07 -14.32
N GLU A 421 5.93 27.15 -14.36
CA GLU A 421 4.48 27.04 -14.41
C GLU A 421 4.01 26.43 -15.74
N GLY A 422 3.47 25.19 -15.67
CA GLY A 422 3.02 24.44 -16.84
C GLY A 422 4.11 23.83 -17.73
N LYS A 423 5.39 23.99 -17.41
CA LYS A 423 6.50 23.48 -18.21
C LYS A 423 6.89 22.04 -17.88
N ASN A 424 7.43 21.31 -18.86
CA ASN A 424 7.84 19.90 -18.67
C ASN A 424 8.98 19.74 -17.67
N ASN A 425 9.90 20.70 -17.59
CA ASN A 425 11.04 20.65 -16.66
C ASN A 425 10.69 20.98 -15.20
N VAL A 426 9.45 21.36 -14.89
CA VAL A 426 9.03 21.81 -13.56
C VAL A 426 9.23 20.75 -12.46
N HIS A 427 9.17 19.49 -12.81
CA HIS A 427 9.38 18.39 -11.84
C HIS A 427 10.80 18.39 -11.28
N GLN A 428 11.79 18.72 -12.11
CA GLN A 428 13.20 18.75 -11.73
C GLN A 428 13.69 20.13 -11.26
N THR A 429 12.84 21.15 -11.24
CA THR A 429 13.20 22.49 -10.80
C THR A 429 13.36 22.52 -9.28
N LYS A 430 14.60 22.40 -8.81
CA LYS A 430 15.00 22.36 -7.38
C LYS A 430 15.77 23.59 -6.94
N LYS A 431 16.41 24.27 -7.91
CA LYS A 431 17.22 25.48 -7.71
C LYS A 431 16.54 26.61 -8.46
N LEU A 432 16.04 27.59 -7.72
CA LEU A 432 15.52 28.84 -8.28
C LEU A 432 16.61 29.89 -8.29
N GLY A 433 16.70 30.69 -9.33
CA GLY A 433 17.55 31.88 -9.35
C GLY A 433 17.04 32.97 -8.39
N ASP A 434 17.87 33.95 -8.06
CA ASP A 434 17.48 35.01 -7.12
C ASP A 434 16.33 35.87 -7.65
N GLU A 435 16.29 36.10 -8.96
CA GLU A 435 15.18 36.80 -9.63
C GLU A 435 13.87 35.99 -9.52
N ASP A 436 13.94 34.65 -9.67
CA ASP A 436 12.77 33.78 -9.56
C ASP A 436 12.22 33.77 -8.13
N ILE A 437 13.11 33.75 -7.14
CA ILE A 437 12.76 33.85 -5.72
C ILE A 437 12.10 35.19 -5.42
N LYS A 438 12.61 36.27 -5.97
CA LYS A 438 12.01 37.61 -5.85
C LYS A 438 10.61 37.65 -6.46
N LEU A 439 10.45 37.16 -7.69
CA LEU A 439 9.15 37.05 -8.34
C LEU A 439 8.14 36.19 -7.56
N PHE A 440 8.60 35.09 -6.99
CA PHE A 440 7.77 34.23 -6.15
C PHE A 440 7.32 34.94 -4.87
N ARG A 441 8.25 35.61 -4.15
CA ARG A 441 7.95 36.43 -2.98
C ARG A 441 6.89 37.48 -3.30
N ASP A 442 7.12 38.25 -4.38
CA ASP A 442 6.24 39.34 -4.77
C ASP A 442 4.84 38.88 -5.19
N ARG A 443 4.77 37.80 -5.96
CA ARG A 443 3.50 37.18 -6.37
C ARG A 443 2.62 36.74 -5.20
N PHE A 444 3.25 36.28 -4.14
CA PHE A 444 2.53 35.79 -2.95
C PHE A 444 2.53 36.78 -1.79
N ASN A 445 3.03 37.99 -1.99
CA ASN A 445 3.12 39.06 -0.99
C ASN A 445 3.73 38.60 0.33
N ILE A 446 4.88 37.94 0.25
CA ILE A 446 5.61 37.46 1.45
C ILE A 446 6.36 38.68 2.03
N PRO A 447 6.20 38.99 3.33
CA PRO A 447 6.76 40.20 3.93
C PRO A 447 8.25 40.03 4.28
N ILE A 448 9.08 39.70 3.31
CA ILE A 448 10.54 39.60 3.42
C ILE A 448 11.16 40.70 2.61
N PRO A 449 11.98 41.57 3.22
CA PRO A 449 12.66 42.70 2.52
C PRO A 449 13.72 42.17 1.55
N ASP A 450 14.01 42.96 0.50
CA ASP A 450 15.00 42.62 -0.52
C ASP A 450 16.38 42.31 0.08
N SER A 451 16.76 42.99 1.18
CA SER A 451 18.04 42.80 1.86
C SER A 451 18.22 41.41 2.50
N GLN A 452 17.14 40.67 2.76
CA GLN A 452 17.16 39.32 3.36
C GLN A 452 16.87 38.23 2.35
N LEU A 453 16.52 38.59 1.10
CA LEU A 453 16.03 37.65 0.13
C LEU A 453 17.08 36.62 -0.32
N ALA A 454 18.36 37.00 -0.32
CA ALA A 454 19.49 36.12 -0.65
C ALA A 454 19.61 34.91 0.33
N ASP A 455 19.22 35.11 1.58
CA ASP A 455 19.27 34.06 2.64
C ASP A 455 18.06 33.16 2.60
N ILE A 456 17.01 33.49 1.84
CA ILE A 456 15.75 32.78 1.70
C ILE A 456 15.19 32.37 3.09
N PRO A 457 14.97 33.32 4.02
CA PRO A 457 14.59 32.97 5.38
C PRO A 457 13.24 32.27 5.41
N PHE A 458 13.03 31.33 6.32
CA PHE A 458 11.70 30.84 6.62
C PHE A 458 10.84 31.96 7.21
N TYR A 459 9.56 31.93 6.93
CA TYR A 459 8.64 32.95 7.41
C TYR A 459 7.51 32.34 8.24
N LYS A 460 7.41 32.76 9.48
CA LYS A 460 6.28 32.49 10.37
C LYS A 460 5.85 33.81 11.02
N PRO A 461 4.60 34.23 10.86
CA PRO A 461 4.08 35.39 11.59
C PRO A 461 4.15 35.18 13.10
N ALA A 462 4.15 36.28 13.87
CA ALA A 462 4.02 36.21 15.32
C ALA A 462 2.66 35.60 15.74
N ASP A 463 2.62 34.87 16.84
CA ASP A 463 1.45 34.09 17.27
C ASP A 463 0.23 34.98 17.59
N ASP A 464 0.41 36.26 17.84
CA ASP A 464 -0.67 37.24 18.10
C ASP A 464 -1.29 37.83 16.85
N THR A 465 -0.76 37.51 15.64
CA THR A 465 -1.31 37.97 14.37
C THR A 465 -2.68 37.33 14.06
N PRO A 466 -3.54 38.01 13.29
CA PRO A 466 -4.83 37.48 12.89
C PRO A 466 -4.72 36.12 12.17
N GLU A 467 -3.69 35.93 11.36
CA GLU A 467 -3.44 34.69 10.61
C GLU A 467 -3.15 33.52 11.52
N MET A 468 -2.27 33.72 12.53
CA MET A 468 -1.89 32.66 13.44
C MET A 468 -3.03 32.31 14.40
N LYS A 469 -3.74 33.32 14.93
CA LYS A 469 -4.96 33.09 15.73
C LYS A 469 -5.97 32.26 14.96
N TYR A 470 -6.28 32.67 13.72
CA TYR A 470 -7.22 31.97 12.84
C TYR A 470 -6.77 30.51 12.61
N LEU A 471 -5.48 30.30 12.28
CA LEU A 471 -4.92 28.97 12.04
C LEU A 471 -5.17 28.05 13.24
N HIS A 472 -4.82 28.49 14.45
CA HIS A 472 -4.96 27.70 15.67
C HIS A 472 -6.42 27.49 16.07
N GLU A 473 -7.29 28.52 15.91
CA GLU A 473 -8.74 28.40 16.16
C GLU A 473 -9.38 27.36 15.23
N ARG A 474 -9.05 27.37 13.94
CA ARG A 474 -9.57 26.36 12.99
C ARG A 474 -9.11 24.96 13.37
N ARG A 475 -7.82 24.76 13.69
CA ARG A 475 -7.32 23.45 14.13
C ARG A 475 -7.95 22.97 15.42
N LYS A 476 -8.10 23.87 16.39
CA LYS A 476 -8.80 23.56 17.65
C LYS A 476 -10.26 23.15 17.41
N ALA A 477 -10.98 23.85 16.52
CA ALA A 477 -12.36 23.51 16.15
C ALA A 477 -12.47 22.13 15.46
N LEU A 478 -11.40 21.67 14.80
CA LEU A 478 -11.30 20.37 14.13
C LEU A 478 -10.57 19.30 14.97
N GLY A 479 -10.49 19.50 16.28
CA GLY A 479 -9.96 18.51 17.23
C GLY A 479 -8.47 18.57 17.50
N GLY A 480 -7.68 19.30 16.72
CA GLY A 480 -6.20 19.37 16.87
C GLY A 480 -5.46 19.38 15.54
N TYR A 481 -4.21 19.00 15.58
CA TYR A 481 -3.31 19.06 14.43
C TYR A 481 -3.21 17.72 13.69
N LEU A 482 -2.95 17.75 12.39
CA LEU A 482 -2.72 16.61 11.51
C LEU A 482 -1.58 16.91 10.50
N PRO A 483 -0.88 15.88 10.00
CA PRO A 483 -0.94 14.48 10.41
C PRO A 483 -0.36 14.26 11.81
N GLU A 484 -0.89 13.27 12.51
CA GLU A 484 -0.44 12.81 13.82
C GLU A 484 -0.56 11.29 13.88
N ARG A 485 0.34 10.63 14.61
CA ARG A 485 0.38 9.18 14.69
C ARG A 485 0.75 8.70 16.09
N ARG A 486 0.09 7.64 16.55
CA ARG A 486 0.48 6.90 17.75
C ARG A 486 1.53 5.84 17.45
N THR A 487 2.46 5.66 18.35
CA THR A 487 3.44 4.57 18.29
C THR A 487 2.99 3.32 19.04
N LYS A 488 2.03 3.48 19.96
CA LYS A 488 1.40 2.40 20.76
C LYS A 488 -0.07 2.71 20.98
N ALA A 489 -0.89 1.68 21.17
CA ALA A 489 -2.22 1.85 21.70
C ALA A 489 -2.17 2.07 23.21
N ASP A 490 -3.17 2.77 23.74
CA ASP A 490 -3.32 2.99 25.18
C ASP A 490 -3.81 1.73 25.91
N GLU A 491 -4.53 0.84 25.18
CA GLU A 491 -4.97 -0.43 25.74
C GLU A 491 -3.83 -1.45 25.81
N SER A 492 -3.90 -2.35 26.78
CA SER A 492 -2.94 -3.43 26.98
C SER A 492 -3.66 -4.74 27.18
N PHE A 493 -3.05 -5.84 26.71
CA PHE A 493 -3.54 -7.19 26.88
C PHE A 493 -2.45 -8.08 27.43
N THR A 494 -2.84 -9.07 28.22
CA THR A 494 -1.98 -10.18 28.63
C THR A 494 -2.26 -11.36 27.67
N VAL A 495 -1.22 -11.88 27.04
CA VAL A 495 -1.33 -13.07 26.20
C VAL A 495 -1.48 -14.29 27.10
N PRO A 496 -2.46 -15.20 26.85
CA PRO A 496 -2.59 -16.46 27.59
C PRO A 496 -1.28 -17.23 27.65
N SER A 497 -1.06 -17.99 28.71
CA SER A 497 0.16 -18.81 28.83
C SER A 497 0.27 -19.81 27.67
N LEU A 498 1.50 -20.22 27.33
CA LEU A 498 1.74 -21.18 26.25
C LEU A 498 0.95 -22.49 26.44
N GLU A 499 0.77 -22.94 27.68
CA GLU A 499 0.02 -24.15 28.04
C GLU A 499 -1.46 -24.08 27.63
N THR A 500 -2.04 -22.90 27.48
CA THR A 500 -3.40 -22.73 26.94
C THR A 500 -3.53 -23.39 25.57
N PHE A 501 -2.44 -23.47 24.82
CA PHE A 501 -2.37 -24.03 23.46
C PHE A 501 -1.89 -25.49 23.44
N LYS A 502 -2.06 -26.23 24.54
CA LYS A 502 -1.59 -27.64 24.69
C LYS A 502 -1.96 -28.53 23.50
N ALA A 503 -3.08 -28.29 22.83
CA ALA A 503 -3.52 -29.05 21.66
C ALA A 503 -2.53 -29.08 20.48
N VAL A 504 -1.56 -28.17 20.47
CA VAL A 504 -0.45 -28.14 19.50
C VAL A 504 0.91 -28.41 20.14
N LEU A 505 1.00 -28.43 21.47
CA LEU A 505 2.24 -28.69 22.21
C LEU A 505 2.42 -30.17 22.59
N GLU A 506 1.31 -30.89 22.72
CA GLU A 506 1.32 -32.31 23.04
C GLU A 506 1.55 -33.16 21.79
N PRO A 507 2.11 -34.36 21.89
CA PRO A 507 2.24 -35.26 20.75
C PRO A 507 0.87 -35.67 20.22
N THR A 508 0.77 -35.96 18.92
CA THR A 508 -0.43 -36.55 18.36
C THR A 508 -0.63 -37.96 18.92
N ALA A 509 -1.89 -38.38 19.15
CA ALA A 509 -2.20 -39.72 19.55
C ALA A 509 -1.70 -40.74 18.51
N GLU A 510 -1.44 -41.96 18.94
CA GLU A 510 -0.99 -43.03 18.06
C GLU A 510 -1.93 -43.21 16.84
N GLY A 511 -1.34 -43.30 15.66
CA GLY A 511 -2.07 -43.39 14.37
C GLY A 511 -2.74 -42.11 13.90
N ARG A 512 -2.62 -41.00 14.62
CA ARG A 512 -3.14 -39.71 14.22
C ARG A 512 -2.05 -38.83 13.63
N GLU A 513 -2.30 -38.35 12.42
CA GLU A 513 -1.42 -37.44 11.68
C GLU A 513 -2.11 -36.09 11.43
N ILE A 514 -1.36 -34.99 11.48
CA ILE A 514 -1.81 -33.66 11.17
C ILE A 514 -0.72 -32.90 10.39
N SER A 515 -1.14 -31.83 9.70
CA SER A 515 -0.24 -30.88 9.07
C SER A 515 0.02 -29.66 9.97
N THR A 516 1.04 -28.86 9.62
CA THR A 516 1.28 -27.60 10.33
C THR A 516 0.16 -26.59 10.06
N THR A 517 -0.52 -26.65 8.89
CA THR A 517 -1.75 -25.89 8.63
C THR A 517 -2.85 -26.24 9.64
N GLN A 518 -3.08 -27.52 9.91
CA GLN A 518 -4.04 -27.93 10.93
C GLN A 518 -3.61 -27.54 12.35
N ALA A 519 -2.32 -27.54 12.64
CA ALA A 519 -1.80 -27.03 13.91
C ALA A 519 -2.12 -25.54 14.09
N TYR A 520 -1.90 -24.73 13.06
CA TYR A 520 -2.30 -23.32 13.06
C TYR A 520 -3.80 -23.16 13.32
N VAL A 521 -4.66 -23.89 12.61
CA VAL A 521 -6.12 -23.80 12.78
C VAL A 521 -6.55 -24.14 14.22
N ARG A 522 -5.91 -25.14 14.85
CA ARG A 522 -6.15 -25.48 16.26
C ARG A 522 -5.72 -24.36 17.20
N PHE A 523 -4.55 -23.77 16.97
CA PHE A 523 -4.05 -22.61 17.74
C PHE A 523 -5.02 -21.43 17.61
N LEU A 524 -5.39 -21.07 16.38
CA LEU A 524 -6.32 -19.98 16.10
C LEU A 524 -7.70 -20.22 16.77
N THR A 525 -8.23 -21.43 16.66
CA THR A 525 -9.52 -21.79 17.29
C THR A 525 -9.47 -21.62 18.82
N GLN A 526 -8.34 -21.94 19.43
CA GLN A 526 -8.16 -21.75 20.88
C GLN A 526 -8.04 -20.26 21.23
N LEU A 527 -7.29 -19.48 20.43
CA LEU A 527 -7.15 -18.04 20.62
C LEU A 527 -8.50 -17.31 20.48
N LEU A 528 -9.33 -17.70 19.51
CA LEU A 528 -10.68 -17.15 19.31
C LEU A 528 -11.62 -17.36 20.50
N ARG A 529 -11.36 -18.32 21.38
CA ARG A 529 -12.12 -18.57 22.61
C ARG A 529 -11.72 -17.67 23.77
N ASP A 530 -10.57 -17.03 23.69
CA ASP A 530 -10.14 -16.08 24.71
C ASP A 530 -11.07 -14.87 24.74
N GLN A 531 -11.53 -14.51 25.93
CA GLN A 531 -12.54 -13.44 26.10
C GLN A 531 -11.99 -12.04 25.76
N ALA A 532 -10.71 -11.80 25.96
CA ALA A 532 -10.08 -10.52 25.72
C ALA A 532 -9.50 -10.42 24.30
N LEU A 533 -8.74 -11.42 23.86
CA LEU A 533 -8.05 -11.41 22.58
C LEU A 533 -8.93 -11.94 21.43
N GLY A 534 -9.82 -12.90 21.69
CA GLY A 534 -10.64 -13.49 20.64
C GLY A 534 -11.40 -12.48 19.77
N PRO A 535 -12.06 -11.45 20.34
CA PRO A 535 -12.72 -10.39 19.57
C PRO A 535 -11.76 -9.53 18.73
N ARG A 536 -10.46 -9.52 19.04
CA ARG A 536 -9.42 -8.74 18.37
C ARG A 536 -8.77 -9.47 17.21
N VAL A 537 -8.96 -10.77 17.12
CA VAL A 537 -8.44 -11.61 16.03
C VAL A 537 -9.15 -11.28 14.74
N VAL A 538 -8.39 -11.09 13.65
CA VAL A 538 -8.91 -10.81 12.31
C VAL A 538 -8.35 -11.84 11.33
N PRO A 539 -9.08 -12.94 11.08
CA PRO A 539 -8.71 -13.87 10.02
C PRO A 539 -8.99 -13.21 8.65
N ILE A 540 -7.99 -13.23 7.76
CA ILE A 540 -8.08 -12.67 6.41
C ILE A 540 -7.79 -13.78 5.42
N LEU A 541 -8.65 -13.95 4.42
CA LEU A 541 -8.65 -15.07 3.48
C LEU A 541 -8.81 -14.58 2.03
N VAL A 542 -8.27 -15.38 1.12
CA VAL A 542 -8.33 -15.14 -0.33
C VAL A 542 -9.08 -16.28 -1.04
N ASP A 543 -10.31 -16.56 -0.57
CA ASP A 543 -11.22 -17.59 -1.09
C ASP A 543 -10.75 -19.06 -0.90
N GLU A 544 -9.86 -19.32 0.06
CA GLU A 544 -9.23 -20.63 0.25
C GLU A 544 -9.44 -21.21 1.66
N ALA A 545 -10.49 -20.79 2.37
CA ALA A 545 -10.75 -21.28 3.72
C ALA A 545 -10.90 -22.81 3.80
N ARG A 546 -11.53 -23.44 2.81
CA ARG A 546 -11.72 -24.90 2.77
C ARG A 546 -10.40 -25.65 2.53
N THR A 547 -9.55 -25.12 1.66
CA THR A 547 -8.21 -25.67 1.42
C THR A 547 -7.34 -25.63 2.66
N PHE A 548 -7.48 -24.58 3.47
CA PHE A 548 -6.74 -24.45 4.73
C PHE A 548 -7.45 -25.09 5.94
N GLY A 549 -8.60 -25.73 5.76
CA GLY A 549 -9.37 -26.36 6.85
C GLY A 549 -9.97 -25.35 7.83
N MET A 550 -10.27 -24.14 7.37
CA MET A 550 -10.81 -23.03 8.18
C MET A 550 -12.33 -22.85 8.01
N GLU A 551 -13.00 -23.66 7.22
CA GLU A 551 -14.44 -23.57 6.95
C GLU A 551 -15.33 -23.67 8.21
N GLY A 552 -14.83 -24.33 9.26
CA GLY A 552 -15.51 -24.35 10.56
C GLY A 552 -15.69 -22.99 11.21
N LEU A 553 -14.86 -22.01 10.84
CA LEU A 553 -14.94 -20.64 11.33
C LEU A 553 -16.11 -19.87 10.72
N PHE A 554 -16.60 -20.23 9.54
CA PHE A 554 -17.74 -19.55 8.90
C PHE A 554 -18.96 -19.49 9.81
N ARG A 555 -19.28 -20.61 10.44
CA ARG A 555 -20.41 -20.67 11.39
C ARG A 555 -20.06 -20.05 12.73
N GLN A 556 -18.84 -20.19 13.20
CA GLN A 556 -18.41 -19.75 14.53
C GLN A 556 -18.34 -18.23 14.65
N ILE A 557 -17.71 -17.56 13.70
CA ILE A 557 -17.41 -16.13 13.77
C ILE A 557 -17.92 -15.32 12.56
N GLY A 558 -18.42 -15.98 11.52
CA GLY A 558 -19.01 -15.37 10.33
C GLY A 558 -18.02 -14.61 9.43
N ILE A 559 -18.39 -14.47 8.17
CA ILE A 559 -17.70 -13.63 7.19
C ILE A 559 -18.32 -12.23 7.24
N TYR A 560 -17.51 -11.20 7.32
CA TYR A 560 -17.96 -9.82 7.29
C TYR A 560 -18.54 -9.46 5.94
N ASN A 561 -19.81 -9.03 5.95
CA ASN A 561 -20.45 -8.42 4.79
C ASN A 561 -21.35 -7.26 5.29
N PRO A 562 -21.12 -6.00 4.84
CA PRO A 562 -21.89 -4.84 5.32
C PRO A 562 -23.40 -4.94 5.04
N ALA A 563 -23.81 -5.67 4.00
CA ALA A 563 -25.21 -5.95 3.70
C ALA A 563 -25.81 -7.11 4.54
N GLY A 564 -24.95 -7.92 5.18
CA GLY A 564 -25.33 -9.21 5.74
C GLY A 564 -25.63 -10.23 4.64
N GLN A 565 -26.23 -11.36 5.01
CA GLN A 565 -26.54 -12.42 4.06
C GLN A 565 -27.95 -12.24 3.46
N GLN A 566 -28.01 -11.82 2.18
CA GLN A 566 -29.26 -11.51 1.48
C GLN A 566 -29.81 -12.71 0.69
N TYR A 567 -29.18 -13.89 0.77
CA TYR A 567 -29.55 -15.12 0.07
C TYR A 567 -29.48 -16.32 1.00
N THR A 568 -30.09 -17.45 0.58
CA THR A 568 -29.97 -18.71 1.30
C THR A 568 -28.77 -19.48 0.74
N PRO A 569 -27.74 -19.80 1.55
CA PRO A 569 -26.62 -20.58 1.10
C PRO A 569 -27.04 -21.97 0.62
N VAL A 570 -26.43 -22.46 -0.47
CA VAL A 570 -26.74 -23.80 -1.01
C VAL A 570 -26.34 -24.93 -0.06
N ASP A 571 -25.40 -24.66 0.85
CA ASP A 571 -24.88 -25.59 1.85
C ASP A 571 -25.47 -25.37 3.25
N LYS A 572 -26.60 -24.65 3.37
CA LYS A 572 -27.23 -24.29 4.66
C LYS A 572 -27.49 -25.46 5.59
N ASP A 573 -27.72 -26.65 5.01
CA ASP A 573 -28.00 -27.88 5.74
C ASP A 573 -26.72 -28.59 6.22
N GLN A 574 -25.53 -28.10 5.82
CA GLN A 574 -24.24 -28.61 6.28
C GLN A 574 -23.85 -27.98 7.63
N VAL A 575 -23.05 -28.71 8.42
CA VAL A 575 -22.59 -28.24 9.72
C VAL A 575 -21.68 -27.00 9.58
N MET A 576 -20.92 -26.91 8.48
CA MET A 576 -19.93 -25.83 8.21
C MET A 576 -20.32 -25.07 6.93
N TYR A 577 -21.55 -24.50 6.92
CA TYR A 577 -22.06 -23.76 5.79
C TYR A 577 -21.45 -22.34 5.69
N TYR A 578 -21.42 -21.79 4.49
CA TYR A 578 -20.97 -20.44 4.19
C TYR A 578 -21.91 -19.40 4.83
N LYS A 579 -21.40 -18.59 5.77
CA LYS A 579 -22.20 -17.65 6.55
C LYS A 579 -21.60 -16.25 6.50
N GLU A 580 -22.35 -15.32 5.94
CA GLU A 580 -22.07 -13.90 5.98
C GLU A 580 -22.87 -13.20 7.09
N ASP A 581 -22.28 -12.18 7.70
CA ASP A 581 -22.88 -11.42 8.80
C ASP A 581 -22.34 -9.99 8.82
N LYS A 582 -23.19 -9.02 9.15
CA LYS A 582 -22.77 -7.61 9.34
C LYS A 582 -21.71 -7.46 10.42
N LYS A 583 -21.71 -8.35 11.40
CA LYS A 583 -20.74 -8.41 12.50
C LYS A 583 -19.73 -9.55 12.32
N GLY A 584 -19.66 -10.14 11.14
CA GLY A 584 -18.70 -11.19 10.82
C GLY A 584 -17.28 -10.77 11.14
N GLN A 585 -16.47 -11.74 11.56
CA GLN A 585 -15.10 -11.48 12.01
C GLN A 585 -14.07 -11.75 10.90
N ILE A 586 -14.38 -12.65 9.97
CA ILE A 586 -13.50 -13.00 8.85
C ILE A 586 -13.59 -11.92 7.77
N LEU A 587 -12.45 -11.44 7.30
CA LEU A 587 -12.36 -10.65 6.07
C LEU A 587 -12.06 -11.59 4.91
N GLN A 588 -13.05 -11.77 4.04
CA GLN A 588 -12.93 -12.59 2.82
C GLN A 588 -12.70 -11.64 1.63
N GLU A 589 -11.52 -11.73 1.03
CA GLU A 589 -11.09 -10.77 0.00
C GLU A 589 -11.29 -11.29 -1.43
N GLY A 590 -11.77 -12.52 -1.60
CA GLY A 590 -11.80 -13.19 -2.89
C GLY A 590 -10.39 -13.52 -3.39
N ILE A 591 -10.23 -13.86 -4.65
CA ILE A 591 -8.94 -14.17 -5.27
C ILE A 591 -8.17 -12.85 -5.51
N ASN A 592 -7.66 -12.27 -4.42
CA ASN A 592 -7.05 -10.94 -4.42
C ASN A 592 -6.02 -10.80 -3.28
N GLU A 593 -4.80 -11.25 -3.53
CA GLU A 593 -3.73 -11.23 -2.53
C GLU A 593 -3.31 -9.80 -2.14
N ALA A 594 -3.28 -8.87 -3.09
CA ALA A 594 -2.96 -7.47 -2.80
C ALA A 594 -4.03 -6.82 -1.90
N GLY A 595 -5.31 -7.09 -2.14
CA GLY A 595 -6.40 -6.65 -1.28
C GLY A 595 -6.35 -7.28 0.10
N GLY A 596 -6.05 -8.59 0.19
CA GLY A 596 -5.81 -9.28 1.46
C GLY A 596 -4.69 -8.63 2.26
N MET A 597 -3.59 -8.27 1.60
CA MET A 597 -2.47 -7.57 2.23
C MET A 597 -2.87 -6.16 2.70
N CYS A 598 -3.66 -5.42 1.94
CA CYS A 598 -4.17 -4.10 2.36
C CYS A 598 -5.12 -4.19 3.57
N SER A 599 -6.01 -5.17 3.61
CA SER A 599 -6.85 -5.45 4.79
C SER A 599 -6.00 -5.83 6.00
N TRP A 600 -4.95 -6.62 5.79
CA TRP A 600 -4.01 -6.96 6.84
C TRP A 600 -3.26 -5.72 7.35
N ILE A 601 -2.78 -4.83 6.47
CA ILE A 601 -2.12 -3.58 6.84
C ILE A 601 -3.06 -2.70 7.69
N ALA A 602 -4.32 -2.53 7.27
CA ALA A 602 -5.30 -1.73 7.99
C ALA A 602 -5.55 -2.28 9.42
N ALA A 603 -5.64 -3.59 9.58
CA ALA A 603 -5.75 -4.24 10.87
C ALA A 603 -4.45 -4.18 11.68
N ALA A 604 -3.31 -4.43 11.05
CA ALA A 604 -1.99 -4.47 11.67
C ALA A 604 -1.49 -3.10 12.17
N THR A 605 -2.01 -2.01 11.60
CA THR A 605 -1.74 -0.62 12.02
C THR A 605 -2.85 0.00 12.86
N SER A 606 -3.88 -0.77 13.21
CA SER A 606 -5.06 -0.28 13.96
C SER A 606 -4.71 0.26 15.35
N TYR A 607 -3.65 -0.23 15.99
CA TYR A 607 -3.12 0.33 17.22
C TYR A 607 -2.78 1.83 17.09
N SER A 608 -2.33 2.24 15.92
CA SER A 608 -1.96 3.62 15.61
C SER A 608 -3.17 4.42 15.09
N THR A 609 -3.90 3.88 14.11
CA THR A 609 -4.98 4.60 13.42
C THR A 609 -6.28 4.65 14.22
N ASN A 610 -6.52 3.69 15.12
CA ASN A 610 -7.78 3.55 15.83
C ASN A 610 -7.63 3.44 17.36
N ASN A 611 -6.39 3.50 17.87
CA ASN A 611 -6.09 3.24 19.27
C ASN A 611 -6.65 1.87 19.75
N ARG A 612 -6.63 0.87 18.86
CA ARG A 612 -7.15 -0.49 19.14
C ARG A 612 -6.17 -1.53 18.61
N ILE A 613 -5.70 -2.39 19.50
CA ILE A 613 -4.87 -3.53 19.10
C ILE A 613 -5.74 -4.56 18.39
N MET A 614 -5.43 -4.85 17.14
CA MET A 614 -6.03 -5.93 16.37
C MET A 614 -4.94 -6.96 16.05
N ILE A 615 -5.34 -8.22 15.86
CA ILE A 615 -4.44 -9.36 15.66
C ILE A 615 -4.77 -10.01 14.32
N PRO A 616 -4.27 -9.47 13.20
CA PRO A 616 -4.55 -10.03 11.90
C PRO A 616 -3.72 -11.29 11.62
N PHE A 617 -4.41 -12.28 11.08
CA PHE A 617 -3.85 -13.51 10.52
C PHE A 617 -4.27 -13.59 9.06
N TYR A 618 -3.34 -13.30 8.16
CA TYR A 618 -3.60 -13.37 6.72
C TYR A 618 -3.02 -14.66 6.15
N VAL A 619 -3.91 -15.52 5.65
CA VAL A 619 -3.55 -16.82 5.06
C VAL A 619 -3.71 -16.76 3.55
N TYR A 620 -2.69 -17.16 2.82
CA TYR A 620 -2.62 -17.13 1.35
C TYR A 620 -1.68 -18.24 0.86
N TYR A 621 -1.71 -18.55 -0.43
CA TYR A 621 -0.69 -19.43 -1.02
C TYR A 621 0.68 -18.75 -0.97
N SER A 622 1.67 -19.38 -0.36
CA SER A 622 3.00 -18.79 -0.13
C SER A 622 3.67 -18.28 -1.41
N MET A 623 3.47 -18.99 -2.53
CA MET A 623 4.00 -18.60 -3.84
C MET A 623 3.46 -17.25 -4.31
N PHE A 624 2.19 -16.91 -4.02
CA PHE A 624 1.56 -15.66 -4.45
C PHE A 624 1.70 -14.52 -3.44
N GLY A 625 2.50 -14.69 -2.39
CA GLY A 625 2.77 -13.68 -1.38
C GLY A 625 3.72 -12.58 -1.86
N PHE A 626 4.94 -12.61 -1.35
CA PHE A 626 5.93 -11.54 -1.57
C PHE A 626 6.21 -11.21 -3.05
N GLN A 627 6.13 -12.18 -3.96
CA GLN A 627 6.30 -11.89 -5.39
C GLN A 627 5.12 -11.14 -6.02
N ARG A 628 3.94 -11.10 -5.37
CA ARG A 628 2.76 -10.39 -5.86
C ARG A 628 2.48 -9.10 -5.08
N PHE A 629 2.73 -9.07 -3.78
CA PHE A 629 2.50 -7.91 -2.92
C PHE A 629 3.77 -7.45 -2.15
N GLY A 630 4.96 -7.73 -2.67
CA GLY A 630 6.22 -7.42 -1.99
C GLY A 630 6.38 -5.95 -1.61
N ASP A 631 5.94 -5.04 -2.47
CA ASP A 631 5.96 -3.60 -2.20
C ASP A 631 5.01 -3.20 -1.06
N LEU A 632 3.82 -3.78 -1.00
CA LEU A 632 2.91 -3.62 0.15
C LEU A 632 3.52 -4.20 1.45
N ALA A 633 4.24 -5.32 1.36
CA ALA A 633 4.92 -5.90 2.52
C ALA A 633 6.07 -5.01 3.02
N TRP A 634 6.82 -4.38 2.10
CA TRP A 634 7.82 -3.37 2.44
C TRP A 634 7.18 -2.14 3.08
N ALA A 635 6.10 -1.61 2.48
CA ALA A 635 5.35 -0.48 3.03
C ALA A 635 4.77 -0.80 4.42
N ALA A 636 4.31 -2.03 4.66
CA ALA A 636 3.87 -2.49 5.98
C ALA A 636 5.00 -2.42 7.01
N GLY A 637 6.23 -2.79 6.62
CA GLY A 637 7.42 -2.65 7.46
C GLY A 637 7.70 -1.20 7.84
N ASP A 638 7.64 -0.27 6.87
CA ASP A 638 7.76 1.17 7.08
C ASP A 638 6.65 1.73 7.99
N MET A 639 5.42 1.24 7.81
CA MET A 639 4.27 1.64 8.65
C MET A 639 4.25 0.97 10.03
N LEU A 640 5.26 0.18 10.38
CA LEU A 640 5.38 -0.48 11.69
C LEU A 640 4.19 -1.40 12.00
N ALA A 641 3.72 -2.13 10.98
CA ALA A 641 2.62 -3.08 11.06
C ALA A 641 2.93 -4.24 12.01
N ARG A 642 1.88 -4.80 12.66
CA ARG A 642 1.97 -5.89 13.65
C ARG A 642 0.94 -6.97 13.33
N GLY A 643 1.37 -8.18 13.02
CA GLY A 643 0.47 -9.28 12.67
C GLY A 643 1.18 -10.48 12.08
N PHE A 644 0.41 -11.44 11.64
CA PHE A 644 0.91 -12.68 11.07
C PHE A 644 0.54 -12.80 9.59
N LEU A 645 1.55 -13.05 8.77
CA LEU A 645 1.42 -13.48 7.38
C LEU A 645 1.67 -14.99 7.35
N LEU A 646 0.77 -15.74 6.77
CA LEU A 646 0.79 -17.20 6.77
C LEU A 646 0.81 -17.72 5.35
N GLY A 647 1.98 -18.15 4.89
CA GLY A 647 2.16 -18.77 3.57
C GLY A 647 1.70 -20.21 3.58
N GLY A 648 0.46 -20.44 3.16
CA GLY A 648 -0.14 -21.78 3.11
C GLY A 648 0.32 -22.59 1.91
N THR A 649 0.19 -23.91 2.01
CA THR A 649 0.60 -24.92 1.02
C THR A 649 2.03 -24.69 0.52
N SER A 650 2.95 -24.47 1.46
CA SER A 650 4.31 -24.09 1.15
C SER A 650 5.22 -25.29 0.87
N GLY A 651 6.39 -25.00 0.33
CA GLY A 651 7.42 -25.99 0.00
C GLY A 651 7.29 -26.55 -1.41
N ARG A 652 8.44 -26.64 -2.11
CA ARG A 652 8.48 -27.04 -3.54
C ARG A 652 8.19 -28.49 -3.77
N THR A 653 8.54 -29.38 -2.82
CA THR A 653 8.28 -30.83 -2.91
C THR A 653 7.12 -31.28 -2.03
N THR A 654 6.55 -30.39 -1.23
CA THR A 654 5.47 -30.73 -0.28
C THR A 654 4.10 -30.71 -0.92
N LEU A 655 3.91 -29.92 -1.97
CA LEU A 655 2.71 -29.99 -2.81
C LEU A 655 2.72 -31.26 -3.65
N ASN A 656 1.54 -31.81 -3.87
CA ASN A 656 1.34 -33.10 -4.52
C ASN A 656 0.44 -32.91 -5.74
N GLY A 657 1.04 -32.96 -6.94
CA GLY A 657 0.31 -32.82 -8.19
C GLY A 657 -0.11 -31.39 -8.57
N GLU A 658 0.36 -30.39 -7.84
CA GLU A 658 0.13 -28.98 -8.17
C GLU A 658 1.05 -28.51 -9.30
N GLY A 659 0.63 -27.45 -10.02
CA GLY A 659 1.50 -26.84 -11.03
C GLY A 659 2.64 -26.05 -10.40
N LEU A 660 3.72 -25.87 -11.16
CA LEU A 660 4.94 -25.17 -10.73
C LEU A 660 4.68 -23.75 -10.19
N GLN A 661 3.60 -23.10 -10.62
CA GLN A 661 3.23 -21.75 -10.16
C GLN A 661 2.78 -21.70 -8.70
N HIS A 662 2.47 -22.84 -8.06
CA HIS A 662 2.14 -22.95 -6.64
C HIS A 662 3.32 -23.37 -5.77
N GLU A 663 4.37 -23.90 -6.38
CA GLU A 663 5.48 -24.53 -5.68
C GLU A 663 6.53 -23.52 -5.23
N ASP A 664 6.32 -22.93 -4.07
CA ASP A 664 7.19 -21.94 -3.46
C ASP A 664 8.54 -22.54 -3.05
N GLY A 665 9.62 -21.91 -3.49
CA GLY A 665 10.98 -22.23 -3.10
C GLY A 665 11.80 -20.99 -2.68
N HIS A 666 11.20 -19.79 -2.56
CA HIS A 666 11.97 -18.57 -2.42
C HIS A 666 11.33 -17.49 -1.50
N SER A 667 10.12 -17.70 -0.98
CA SER A 667 9.42 -16.68 -0.20
C SER A 667 10.18 -16.24 1.05
N HIS A 668 10.90 -17.14 1.74
CA HIS A 668 11.74 -16.80 2.88
C HIS A 668 12.92 -15.89 2.53
N ILE A 669 13.50 -16.04 1.32
CA ILE A 669 14.56 -15.14 0.85
C ILE A 669 13.98 -13.73 0.63
N MET A 670 12.80 -13.62 0.04
CA MET A 670 12.12 -12.34 -0.14
C MET A 670 11.75 -11.71 1.21
N ALA A 671 11.22 -12.48 2.14
CA ALA A 671 10.90 -12.03 3.50
C ALA A 671 12.13 -11.48 4.24
N SER A 672 13.32 -12.09 4.04
CA SER A 672 14.56 -11.66 4.69
C SER A 672 15.02 -10.25 4.29
N THR A 673 14.54 -9.74 3.15
CA THR A 673 14.86 -8.39 2.67
C THR A 673 14.19 -7.29 3.48
N ILE A 674 13.13 -7.61 4.25
CA ILE A 674 12.36 -6.63 5.04
C ILE A 674 12.88 -6.63 6.48
N PRO A 675 13.44 -5.52 6.98
CA PRO A 675 14.20 -5.50 8.23
C PRO A 675 13.44 -5.94 9.49
N ASN A 676 12.13 -5.65 9.57
CA ASN A 676 11.28 -5.97 10.70
C ASN A 676 10.26 -7.10 10.42
N CYS A 677 10.48 -7.86 9.37
CA CYS A 677 9.80 -9.14 9.12
C CYS A 677 10.64 -10.28 9.68
N VAL A 678 10.10 -11.08 10.61
CA VAL A 678 10.73 -12.32 11.08
C VAL A 678 10.04 -13.52 10.45
N SER A 679 10.81 -14.49 9.93
CA SER A 679 10.23 -15.56 9.14
C SER A 679 10.64 -16.95 9.65
N TYR A 680 9.68 -17.89 9.63
CA TYR A 680 9.84 -19.25 10.12
C TYR A 680 9.24 -20.29 9.17
N ASP A 681 9.92 -21.43 9.03
CA ASP A 681 9.48 -22.62 8.30
C ASP A 681 9.40 -23.82 9.27
N PRO A 682 8.34 -23.86 10.13
CA PRO A 682 8.22 -24.90 11.16
C PRO A 682 7.88 -26.26 10.54
N THR A 683 8.44 -27.32 11.15
CA THR A 683 8.14 -28.72 10.82
C THR A 683 7.00 -29.28 11.69
N PHE A 684 7.00 -28.94 12.97
CA PHE A 684 6.11 -29.61 13.95
C PHE A 684 5.08 -28.64 14.54
N ALA A 685 3.96 -29.20 14.99
CA ALA A 685 2.86 -28.47 15.61
C ALA A 685 3.31 -27.61 16.82
N HIS A 686 4.22 -28.14 17.65
CA HIS A 686 4.73 -27.42 18.81
C HIS A 686 5.60 -26.19 18.40
N GLU A 687 6.34 -26.30 17.29
CA GLU A 687 7.09 -25.16 16.75
C GLU A 687 6.13 -24.04 16.31
N VAL A 688 5.06 -24.39 15.59
CA VAL A 688 3.99 -23.44 15.21
C VAL A 688 3.41 -22.76 16.46
N GLY A 689 3.08 -23.53 17.48
CA GLY A 689 2.52 -23.03 18.73
C GLY A 689 3.45 -22.06 19.46
N VAL A 690 4.73 -22.41 19.61
CA VAL A 690 5.75 -21.58 20.26
C VAL A 690 5.99 -20.28 19.48
N ILE A 691 6.12 -20.36 18.16
CA ILE A 691 6.38 -19.18 17.30
C ILE A 691 5.19 -18.21 17.32
N LEU A 692 3.96 -18.71 17.16
CA LEU A 692 2.75 -17.87 17.21
C LEU A 692 2.57 -17.21 18.58
N HIS A 693 2.76 -17.98 19.66
CA HIS A 693 2.69 -17.47 21.03
C HIS A 693 3.75 -16.38 21.28
N HIS A 694 4.98 -16.59 20.82
CA HIS A 694 6.06 -15.58 20.91
C HIS A 694 5.69 -14.32 20.14
N GLY A 695 5.14 -14.46 18.92
CA GLY A 695 4.68 -13.34 18.12
C GLY A 695 3.59 -12.53 18.82
N LEU A 696 2.60 -13.21 19.42
CA LEU A 696 1.56 -12.53 20.22
C LEU A 696 2.19 -11.72 21.37
N LYS A 697 3.14 -12.30 22.12
CA LYS A 697 3.81 -11.57 23.19
C LYS A 697 4.55 -10.34 22.70
N ARG A 698 5.26 -10.43 21.59
CA ARG A 698 6.00 -9.29 21.04
C ARG A 698 5.06 -8.21 20.55
N MET A 699 4.05 -8.56 19.76
CA MET A 699 3.19 -7.60 19.08
C MET A 699 2.03 -7.07 19.93
N VAL A 700 1.46 -7.90 20.82
CA VAL A 700 0.27 -7.57 21.61
C VAL A 700 0.63 -7.07 23.00
N GLU A 701 1.44 -7.81 23.76
CA GLU A 701 1.86 -7.38 25.12
C GLU A 701 2.86 -6.24 25.09
N LYS A 702 3.97 -6.43 24.34
CA LYS A 702 5.08 -5.47 24.29
C LYS A 702 4.89 -4.37 23.27
N GLN A 703 3.96 -4.55 22.36
CA GLN A 703 3.69 -3.66 21.23
C GLN A 703 4.98 -3.33 20.42
N GLU A 704 5.80 -4.36 20.13
CA GLU A 704 7.00 -4.24 19.30
C GLU A 704 6.65 -4.05 17.82
N ASN A 705 7.46 -3.27 17.12
CA ASN A 705 7.29 -2.98 15.69
C ASN A 705 7.91 -4.09 14.82
N VAL A 706 7.26 -5.23 14.78
CA VAL A 706 7.66 -6.44 14.06
C VAL A 706 6.42 -7.15 13.56
N TYR A 707 6.54 -7.87 12.45
CA TYR A 707 5.52 -8.81 12.00
C TYR A 707 6.15 -10.15 11.62
N PHE A 708 5.34 -11.20 11.61
CA PHE A 708 5.79 -12.57 11.45
C PHE A 708 5.31 -13.11 10.10
N TYR A 709 6.22 -13.77 9.36
CA TYR A 709 5.91 -14.60 8.23
C TYR A 709 6.18 -16.07 8.60
N ILE A 710 5.18 -16.92 8.47
CA ILE A 710 5.27 -18.34 8.84
C ILE A 710 4.73 -19.16 7.68
N THR A 711 5.52 -20.11 7.18
CA THR A 711 5.04 -21.06 6.17
C THR A 711 4.30 -22.21 6.83
N LEU A 712 3.21 -22.62 6.18
CA LEU A 712 2.34 -23.71 6.62
C LEU A 712 2.27 -24.79 5.54
N LEU A 713 2.41 -26.02 5.95
CA LEU A 713 2.53 -27.18 5.09
C LEU A 713 1.24 -28.01 5.15
N ASN A 714 0.91 -28.70 4.07
CA ASN A 714 -0.32 -29.50 3.96
C ASN A 714 -0.08 -31.02 4.02
N GLU A 715 1.16 -31.48 4.19
CA GLU A 715 1.46 -32.88 4.40
C GLU A 715 1.17 -33.28 5.84
N ASN A 716 0.40 -34.40 6.04
CA ASN A 716 0.07 -34.94 7.35
C ASN A 716 1.14 -35.91 7.82
N TYR A 717 1.52 -35.83 9.08
CA TYR A 717 2.40 -36.77 9.78
C TYR A 717 2.23 -36.68 11.28
N ALA A 718 2.74 -37.68 11.99
CA ALA A 718 2.74 -37.70 13.43
C ALA A 718 3.58 -36.55 13.99
N MET A 719 3.02 -35.81 14.93
CA MET A 719 3.68 -34.67 15.57
C MET A 719 4.24 -35.08 16.93
N PRO A 720 5.54 -34.85 17.18
CA PRO A 720 6.11 -34.98 18.53
C PRO A 720 5.62 -33.86 19.43
N GLY A 721 5.64 -34.09 20.74
CA GLY A 721 5.35 -33.03 21.70
C GLY A 721 6.54 -32.08 21.91
N LEU A 722 6.25 -30.93 22.49
CA LEU A 722 7.26 -29.94 22.88
C LEU A 722 8.18 -30.56 23.96
N LYS A 723 9.48 -30.55 23.70
CA LYS A 723 10.47 -30.91 24.70
C LYS A 723 10.76 -29.69 25.60
N ALA A 724 10.57 -29.84 26.90
CA ALA A 724 10.76 -28.76 27.85
C ALA A 724 12.16 -28.11 27.72
N GLY A 725 12.20 -26.79 27.70
CA GLY A 725 13.43 -26.00 27.60
C GLY A 725 13.95 -25.78 26.16
N THR A 726 13.18 -26.17 25.12
CA THR A 726 13.54 -25.92 23.71
C THR A 726 12.87 -24.66 23.14
N GLU A 727 11.96 -24.02 23.86
CA GLU A 727 11.16 -22.88 23.39
C GLU A 727 12.04 -21.72 22.87
N GLU A 728 13.03 -21.33 23.65
CA GLU A 728 13.95 -20.25 23.26
C GLU A 728 14.79 -20.63 22.04
N GLN A 729 15.19 -21.88 21.92
CA GLN A 729 15.98 -22.38 20.79
C GLN A 729 15.15 -22.42 19.49
N ILE A 730 13.86 -22.80 19.61
CA ILE A 730 12.90 -22.73 18.47
C ILE A 730 12.82 -21.29 17.96
N ILE A 731 12.67 -20.32 18.86
CA ILE A 731 12.58 -18.88 18.52
C ILE A 731 13.88 -18.37 17.90
N LYS A 732 15.05 -18.83 18.41
CA LYS A 732 16.37 -18.48 17.85
C LYS A 732 16.65 -19.14 16.49
N GLY A 733 15.84 -20.12 16.10
CA GLY A 733 15.86 -20.71 14.76
C GLY A 733 16.51 -22.08 14.65
N MET A 734 17.04 -22.72 15.70
CA MET A 734 17.49 -24.11 15.68
C MET A 734 17.54 -24.77 17.07
N TYR A 735 17.25 -26.08 17.12
CA TYR A 735 17.40 -26.90 18.33
C TYR A 735 17.72 -28.34 17.96
N LEU A 736 18.35 -29.07 18.89
CA LEU A 736 18.64 -30.51 18.73
C LEU A 736 17.36 -31.33 18.84
N CYS A 737 16.84 -31.76 17.69
CA CYS A 737 15.59 -32.52 17.57
C CYS A 737 15.81 -33.99 17.98
N LYS A 738 16.85 -34.63 17.43
CA LYS A 738 17.16 -36.04 17.67
C LYS A 738 18.66 -36.26 17.80
N GLU A 739 19.10 -36.75 18.94
CA GLU A 739 20.50 -37.08 19.17
C GLU A 739 20.87 -38.43 18.50
N GLY A 740 22.07 -38.50 17.92
CA GLY A 740 22.58 -39.69 17.30
C GLY A 740 23.18 -40.68 18.29
N SER A 741 23.37 -41.91 17.83
CA SER A 741 24.04 -42.95 18.56
C SER A 741 25.49 -42.63 18.97
N LYS A 742 26.18 -43.52 19.67
CA LYS A 742 27.61 -43.35 20.04
C LYS A 742 28.62 -43.76 18.96
N LEU A 743 28.16 -44.04 17.77
CA LEU A 743 29.04 -44.41 16.65
C LEU A 743 29.98 -43.24 16.24
N THR A 744 31.06 -43.59 15.57
CA THR A 744 32.08 -42.72 15.02
C THR A 744 32.37 -43.16 13.60
N PRO A 745 32.47 -42.31 12.59
CA PRO A 745 32.39 -40.83 12.64
C PRO A 745 30.97 -40.30 12.86
N ARG A 746 30.83 -38.99 13.05
CA ARG A 746 29.58 -38.29 13.29
C ARG A 746 29.34 -37.15 12.26
N VAL A 747 28.09 -36.88 11.95
CA VAL A 747 27.65 -35.78 11.11
C VAL A 747 26.51 -34.99 11.80
N GLN A 748 26.35 -33.71 11.46
CA GLN A 748 25.26 -32.85 11.92
C GLN A 748 24.30 -32.64 10.74
N LEU A 749 23.05 -33.08 10.85
CA LEU A 749 22.00 -32.91 9.83
C LEU A 749 21.05 -31.79 10.28
N LEU A 750 20.95 -30.74 9.49
CA LEU A 750 20.06 -29.60 9.71
C LEU A 750 18.88 -29.71 8.73
N GLY A 751 17.67 -29.52 9.19
CA GLY A 751 16.49 -29.53 8.30
C GLY A 751 15.41 -28.52 8.72
N SER A 752 14.62 -28.07 7.75
CA SER A 752 13.46 -27.23 7.97
C SER A 752 12.23 -27.79 7.25
N GLY A 753 11.05 -27.38 7.68
CA GLY A 753 9.79 -27.81 7.09
C GLY A 753 9.69 -29.33 6.97
N THR A 754 9.02 -29.84 5.94
CA THR A 754 8.85 -31.29 5.76
C THR A 754 10.16 -32.04 5.49
N ILE A 755 11.19 -31.36 4.98
CA ILE A 755 12.48 -32.01 4.66
C ILE A 755 13.27 -32.38 5.92
N LEU A 756 12.99 -31.82 7.09
CA LEU A 756 13.50 -32.32 8.37
C LEU A 756 13.17 -33.81 8.57
N ARG A 757 12.02 -34.28 8.12
CA ARG A 757 11.62 -35.71 8.19
C ARG A 757 12.54 -36.58 7.33
N GLU A 758 12.97 -36.11 6.18
CA GLU A 758 13.97 -36.80 5.37
C GLU A 758 15.35 -36.85 6.08
N SER A 759 15.72 -35.79 6.82
CA SER A 759 16.93 -35.76 7.65
C SER A 759 16.86 -36.75 8.81
N ILE A 760 15.68 -36.94 9.45
CA ILE A 760 15.46 -37.93 10.51
C ILE A 760 15.59 -39.35 9.93
N ALA A 761 15.03 -39.59 8.75
CA ALA A 761 15.14 -40.88 8.08
C ALA A 761 16.58 -41.14 7.58
N ALA A 762 17.29 -40.14 7.13
CA ALA A 762 18.71 -40.25 6.75
C ALA A 762 19.60 -40.59 7.95
N GLN A 763 19.30 -40.08 9.16
CA GLN A 763 19.99 -40.49 10.39
C GLN A 763 19.91 -42.03 10.59
N GLU A 764 18.72 -42.59 10.44
CA GLU A 764 18.52 -44.03 10.62
C GLU A 764 19.30 -44.87 9.60
N LEU A 765 19.32 -44.41 8.32
CA LEU A 765 20.11 -45.07 7.28
C LEU A 765 21.61 -44.96 7.58
N LEU A 766 22.13 -43.77 7.91
CA LEU A 766 23.53 -43.57 8.27
C LEU A 766 24.00 -44.46 9.40
N GLU A 767 23.20 -44.63 10.46
CA GLU A 767 23.54 -45.44 11.60
C GLU A 767 23.46 -46.94 11.32
N LYS A 768 22.41 -47.41 10.65
CA LYS A 768 22.17 -48.85 10.39
C LYS A 768 23.04 -49.40 9.26
N GLU A 769 23.20 -48.65 8.17
CA GLU A 769 23.83 -49.18 6.96
C GLU A 769 25.29 -48.72 6.80
N TRP A 770 25.63 -47.55 7.34
CA TRP A 770 26.92 -46.94 7.10
C TRP A 770 27.81 -46.84 8.34
N GLY A 771 27.29 -47.12 9.53
CA GLY A 771 28.01 -47.02 10.80
C GLY A 771 28.46 -45.61 11.14
N VAL A 772 27.66 -44.59 10.75
CA VAL A 772 27.91 -43.18 10.99
C VAL A 772 26.85 -42.67 11.92
N ALA A 773 27.25 -42.03 13.05
CA ALA A 773 26.30 -41.35 13.92
C ALA A 773 25.84 -40.01 13.27
N ALA A 774 24.59 -39.64 13.45
CA ALA A 774 24.09 -38.35 13.00
C ALA A 774 23.21 -37.68 14.06
N ASN A 775 23.48 -36.44 14.38
CA ASN A 775 22.55 -35.61 15.14
C ASN A 775 21.63 -34.90 14.16
N VAL A 776 20.34 -34.77 14.50
CA VAL A 776 19.37 -34.06 13.66
C VAL A 776 18.90 -32.81 14.39
N TRP A 777 19.03 -31.69 13.70
CA TRP A 777 18.64 -30.37 14.16
C TRP A 777 17.43 -29.89 13.39
N SER A 778 16.38 -29.49 14.09
CA SER A 778 15.31 -28.69 13.49
C SER A 778 15.75 -27.24 13.36
N CYS A 779 15.63 -26.68 12.17
CA CYS A 779 15.98 -25.29 11.86
C CYS A 779 14.74 -24.52 11.37
N PRO A 780 13.80 -24.17 12.26
CA PRO A 780 12.59 -23.46 11.86
C PRO A 780 12.87 -22.06 11.28
N SER A 781 14.07 -21.51 11.41
CA SER A 781 14.39 -20.23 10.78
C SER A 781 15.87 -20.05 10.43
N PHE A 782 16.25 -20.32 9.20
CA PHE A 782 17.57 -19.93 8.69
C PHE A 782 17.74 -18.40 8.62
N ASN A 783 16.67 -17.62 8.44
CA ASN A 783 16.73 -16.17 8.42
C ASN A 783 17.10 -15.56 9.78
N GLU A 784 16.51 -16.04 10.87
CA GLU A 784 16.86 -15.56 12.22
C GLU A 784 18.27 -16.02 12.64
N LEU A 785 18.68 -17.23 12.23
CA LEU A 785 20.06 -17.69 12.42
C LEU A 785 21.07 -16.81 11.67
N ALA A 786 20.76 -16.44 10.43
CA ALA A 786 21.60 -15.54 9.63
C ALA A 786 21.64 -14.13 10.23
N ARG A 787 20.51 -13.60 10.70
CA ARG A 787 20.43 -12.30 11.36
C ARG A 787 21.25 -12.25 12.64
N ASP A 788 21.18 -13.27 13.48
CA ASP A 788 22.01 -13.42 14.67
C ASP A 788 23.50 -13.45 14.31
N GLY A 789 23.86 -14.26 13.33
CA GLY A 789 25.23 -14.39 12.86
C GLY A 789 25.82 -13.09 12.35
N GLN A 790 25.11 -12.38 11.48
CA GLN A 790 25.51 -11.07 10.96
C GLN A 790 25.65 -10.02 12.04
N ASN A 791 24.75 -9.98 13.03
CA ASN A 791 24.85 -9.09 14.16
C ASN A 791 26.07 -9.40 15.02
N THR A 792 26.36 -10.68 15.22
CA THR A 792 27.54 -11.16 15.96
C THR A 792 28.84 -10.78 15.24
N GLU A 793 28.94 -11.01 13.93
CA GLU A 793 30.11 -10.59 13.13
C GLU A 793 30.30 -9.09 13.16
N ARG A 794 29.24 -8.31 12.99
CA ARG A 794 29.30 -6.85 13.12
C ARG A 794 29.81 -6.41 14.49
N TRP A 795 29.29 -7.05 15.56
CA TRP A 795 29.75 -6.72 16.92
C TRP A 795 31.26 -7.02 17.06
N ASN A 796 31.71 -8.20 16.63
CA ASN A 796 33.12 -8.59 16.67
C ASN A 796 34.02 -7.65 15.86
N LEU A 797 33.56 -7.18 14.70
CA LEU A 797 34.26 -6.21 13.88
C LEU A 797 34.46 -4.86 14.59
N LEU A 798 33.43 -4.40 15.31
CA LEU A 798 33.45 -3.11 16.00
C LEU A 798 34.12 -3.15 17.40
N HIS A 799 34.37 -4.36 17.94
CA HIS A 799 34.96 -4.57 19.26
C HIS A 799 36.20 -5.49 19.19
N PRO A 800 37.23 -5.13 18.39
CA PRO A 800 38.38 -6.03 18.13
C PRO A 800 39.26 -6.29 19.34
N ALA A 801 39.13 -5.50 20.41
CA ALA A 801 39.87 -5.67 21.66
C ALA A 801 39.16 -6.59 22.70
N GLU A 802 37.91 -6.97 22.42
CA GLU A 802 37.13 -7.84 23.28
C GLU A 802 37.22 -9.30 22.78
N ALA A 803 36.89 -10.25 23.67
CA ALA A 803 36.77 -11.64 23.22
C ALA A 803 35.69 -11.81 22.17
N PRO A 804 35.96 -12.44 21.04
CA PRO A 804 34.95 -12.61 20.00
C PRO A 804 33.75 -13.42 20.48
N ARG A 805 32.55 -12.93 20.17
CA ARG A 805 31.28 -13.63 20.41
C ARG A 805 31.09 -14.71 19.36
N LEU A 806 30.43 -15.79 19.72
CA LEU A 806 29.95 -16.80 18.78
C LEU A 806 28.51 -16.48 18.38
N SER A 807 28.15 -16.73 17.12
CA SER A 807 26.76 -16.78 16.70
C SER A 807 26.05 -17.95 17.35
N PHE A 808 24.70 -17.87 17.41
CA PHE A 808 23.92 -18.98 17.97
C PHE A 808 24.17 -20.30 17.22
N VAL A 809 24.34 -20.29 15.90
CA VAL A 809 24.76 -21.47 15.13
C VAL A 809 26.11 -22.00 15.61
N GLY A 810 27.10 -21.13 15.78
CA GLY A 810 28.42 -21.49 16.28
C GLY A 810 28.33 -22.10 17.67
N GLU A 811 27.64 -21.47 18.61
CA GLU A 811 27.47 -21.98 20.00
C GLU A 811 26.83 -23.37 20.06
N GLN A 812 25.86 -23.64 19.18
CA GLN A 812 25.21 -24.96 19.16
C GLN A 812 26.11 -26.01 18.53
N LEU A 813 26.74 -25.73 17.41
CA LEU A 813 27.50 -26.71 16.65
C LEU A 813 28.89 -26.99 17.22
N GLU A 814 29.57 -26.06 17.91
CA GLU A 814 30.87 -26.30 18.55
C GLU A 814 30.84 -27.40 19.62
N LYS A 815 29.70 -27.65 20.24
CA LYS A 815 29.53 -28.71 21.23
C LYS A 815 29.53 -30.10 20.60
N HIS A 816 29.50 -30.22 19.29
CA HIS A 816 29.36 -31.45 18.53
C HIS A 816 30.43 -31.54 17.44
N THR A 817 30.80 -32.74 17.03
CA THR A 817 31.86 -32.96 16.01
C THR A 817 31.27 -33.33 14.65
N GLY A 818 32.11 -33.26 13.60
CA GLY A 818 31.80 -33.72 12.26
C GLY A 818 31.25 -32.65 11.31
N PRO A 819 31.18 -32.92 10.01
CA PRO A 819 30.67 -31.99 9.02
C PRO A 819 29.17 -31.71 9.25
N VAL A 820 28.68 -30.67 8.54
CA VAL A 820 27.30 -30.22 8.64
C VAL A 820 26.63 -30.34 7.27
N VAL A 821 25.44 -30.92 7.23
CA VAL A 821 24.60 -31.01 6.03
C VAL A 821 23.25 -30.38 6.32
N ALA A 822 22.90 -29.32 5.59
CA ALA A 822 21.57 -28.71 5.68
C ALA A 822 20.72 -29.11 4.48
N SER A 823 19.43 -29.35 4.73
CA SER A 823 18.45 -29.70 3.70
C SER A 823 17.15 -28.94 3.91
N THR A 824 16.57 -28.43 2.83
CA THR A 824 15.37 -27.59 2.87
C THR A 824 14.49 -27.80 1.65
N ASP A 825 13.22 -27.51 1.76
CA ASP A 825 12.23 -27.54 0.66
C ASP A 825 12.26 -26.25 -0.20
N TYR A 826 13.17 -25.36 0.12
CA TYR A 826 13.39 -24.09 -0.60
C TYR A 826 14.73 -24.14 -1.36
N MET A 827 14.99 -23.11 -2.17
CA MET A 827 16.27 -22.98 -2.86
C MET A 827 17.44 -23.01 -1.86
N LYS A 828 18.60 -23.52 -2.30
CA LYS A 828 19.80 -23.65 -1.46
C LYS A 828 20.18 -22.35 -0.77
N ALA A 829 19.97 -21.22 -1.42
CA ALA A 829 20.25 -19.90 -0.85
C ALA A 829 19.61 -19.68 0.54
N PHE A 830 18.48 -20.34 0.86
CA PHE A 830 17.81 -20.21 2.15
C PHE A 830 18.69 -20.75 3.29
N ALA A 831 19.28 -21.93 3.15
CA ALA A 831 20.18 -22.49 4.15
C ALA A 831 21.63 -22.02 3.99
N GLU A 832 22.04 -21.59 2.79
CA GLU A 832 23.39 -21.04 2.54
C GLU A 832 23.68 -19.76 3.36
N GLN A 833 22.66 -19.06 3.81
CA GLN A 833 22.80 -17.82 4.61
C GLN A 833 23.63 -18.03 5.89
N ILE A 834 23.68 -19.25 6.41
CA ILE A 834 24.42 -19.52 7.68
C ILE A 834 25.83 -20.06 7.46
N ARG A 835 26.31 -20.21 6.21
CA ARG A 835 27.62 -20.80 5.86
C ARG A 835 28.78 -20.16 6.64
N SER A 836 28.81 -18.83 6.72
CA SER A 836 29.86 -18.08 7.40
C SER A 836 29.94 -18.34 8.91
N PHE A 837 28.85 -18.86 9.50
CA PHE A 837 28.70 -19.05 10.94
C PHE A 837 28.91 -20.51 11.36
N ILE A 838 29.16 -21.40 10.42
CA ILE A 838 29.56 -22.78 10.68
C ILE A 838 30.97 -22.78 11.30
N PRO A 839 31.25 -23.57 12.35
CA PRO A 839 32.56 -23.60 12.98
C PRO A 839 33.68 -23.87 11.97
N LYS A 840 34.79 -23.13 12.12
CA LYS A 840 35.93 -23.18 11.18
C LYS A 840 36.47 -24.60 11.02
N GLY A 841 36.85 -24.95 9.78
CA GLY A 841 37.43 -26.26 9.45
C GLY A 841 36.40 -27.37 9.23
N ARG A 842 35.12 -27.09 9.37
CA ARG A 842 34.04 -28.05 9.12
C ARG A 842 33.44 -27.88 7.75
N THR A 843 33.27 -28.98 7.05
CA THR A 843 32.57 -29.01 5.76
C THR A 843 31.09 -28.70 5.93
N TYR A 844 30.57 -27.79 5.09
CA TYR A 844 29.13 -27.45 5.04
C TYR A 844 28.57 -27.76 3.65
N LYS A 845 27.58 -28.64 3.58
CA LYS A 845 26.85 -28.99 2.34
C LYS A 845 25.38 -28.56 2.49
N VAL A 846 24.81 -28.05 1.41
CA VAL A 846 23.41 -27.65 1.38
C VAL A 846 22.68 -28.35 0.23
N LEU A 847 21.56 -28.98 0.54
CA LEU A 847 20.59 -29.53 -0.39
C LEU A 847 19.33 -28.63 -0.38
N GLY A 848 18.81 -28.33 -1.56
CA GLY A 848 17.65 -27.47 -1.75
C GLY A 848 17.06 -27.61 -3.13
N THR A 849 15.91 -26.98 -3.33
CA THR A 849 15.07 -27.16 -4.51
C THR A 849 15.24 -26.00 -5.50
N ASP A 850 16.43 -25.86 -6.08
CA ASP A 850 16.71 -24.80 -7.07
C ASP A 850 15.94 -25.03 -8.38
N GLY A 851 15.67 -23.95 -9.11
CA GLY A 851 14.97 -23.98 -10.39
C GLY A 851 13.45 -23.80 -10.27
N PHE A 852 12.73 -24.11 -11.32
CA PHE A 852 11.26 -24.11 -11.31
C PHE A 852 10.69 -25.39 -10.65
N GLY A 853 9.53 -25.28 -10.03
CA GLY A 853 8.80 -26.43 -9.50
C GLY A 853 8.34 -27.41 -10.59
N ARG A 854 7.82 -28.54 -10.16
CA ARG A 854 7.29 -29.59 -11.05
C ARG A 854 6.10 -30.30 -10.40
N SER A 855 5.13 -30.67 -11.21
CA SER A 855 3.98 -31.47 -10.75
C SER A 855 4.32 -32.96 -10.75
N ASP A 856 4.34 -33.59 -9.58
CA ASP A 856 4.46 -35.04 -9.39
C ASP A 856 4.11 -35.43 -7.95
N PHE A 857 4.25 -36.72 -7.58
CA PHE A 857 4.17 -37.17 -6.21
C PHE A 857 5.34 -36.64 -5.37
N ARG A 858 5.15 -36.34 -4.09
CA ARG A 858 6.17 -35.83 -3.16
C ARG A 858 7.47 -36.62 -3.20
N SER A 859 7.39 -37.97 -3.23
CA SER A 859 8.57 -38.84 -3.29
C SER A 859 9.40 -38.61 -4.56
N LYS A 860 8.72 -38.42 -5.71
CA LYS A 860 9.37 -38.13 -6.99
C LYS A 860 9.95 -36.72 -7.05
N LEU A 861 9.25 -35.76 -6.49
CA LEU A 861 9.74 -34.38 -6.38
C LEU A 861 11.00 -34.31 -5.50
N ARG A 862 11.00 -34.97 -4.35
CA ARG A 862 12.18 -35.05 -3.45
C ARG A 862 13.36 -35.77 -4.08
N GLU A 863 13.10 -36.81 -4.90
CA GLU A 863 14.10 -37.46 -5.72
C GLU A 863 14.66 -36.51 -6.80
N HIS A 864 13.78 -35.84 -7.56
CA HIS A 864 14.16 -34.92 -8.62
C HIS A 864 15.02 -33.75 -8.14
N PHE A 865 14.64 -33.15 -7.00
CA PHE A 865 15.36 -32.03 -6.39
C PHE A 865 16.52 -32.47 -5.50
N GLU A 866 16.79 -33.77 -5.40
CA GLU A 866 17.91 -34.31 -4.61
C GLU A 866 17.86 -33.93 -3.10
N VAL A 867 16.67 -33.89 -2.52
CA VAL A 867 16.44 -33.51 -1.11
C VAL A 867 15.86 -34.65 -0.28
N ASN A 868 15.74 -35.87 -0.82
CA ASN A 868 15.30 -37.03 -0.09
C ASN A 868 16.40 -37.61 0.84
N ARG A 869 16.04 -38.55 1.71
CA ARG A 869 16.94 -39.18 2.68
C ARG A 869 18.20 -39.79 2.08
N HIS A 870 18.13 -40.31 0.87
CA HIS A 870 19.28 -40.94 0.19
C HIS A 870 20.31 -39.91 -0.26
N TYR A 871 19.88 -38.78 -0.84
CA TYR A 871 20.79 -37.69 -1.21
C TYR A 871 21.39 -37.01 0.03
N ILE A 872 20.63 -36.94 1.15
CA ILE A 872 21.18 -36.47 2.44
C ILE A 872 22.29 -37.41 2.92
N VAL A 873 22.11 -38.75 2.80
CA VAL A 873 23.16 -39.73 3.12
C VAL A 873 24.39 -39.53 2.22
N VAL A 874 24.22 -39.39 0.91
CA VAL A 874 25.34 -39.13 -0.02
C VAL A 874 26.08 -37.86 0.38
N ALA A 875 25.39 -36.76 0.64
CA ALA A 875 25.99 -35.50 1.05
C ALA A 875 26.79 -35.64 2.36
N ALA A 876 26.23 -36.38 3.32
CA ALA A 876 26.86 -36.64 4.62
C ALA A 876 28.18 -37.46 4.45
N LEU A 877 28.09 -38.55 3.70
CA LEU A 877 29.30 -39.41 3.43
C LEU A 877 30.35 -38.63 2.63
N LYS A 878 29.92 -37.86 1.65
CA LYS A 878 30.86 -37.02 0.86
C LYS A 878 31.54 -35.97 1.76
N ALA A 879 30.82 -35.32 2.65
CA ALA A 879 31.36 -34.33 3.59
C ALA A 879 32.35 -35.00 4.57
N LEU A 880 32.05 -36.18 5.09
CA LEU A 880 32.95 -36.95 5.93
C LEU A 880 34.22 -37.39 5.18
N SER A 881 34.11 -37.75 3.93
CA SER A 881 35.29 -38.09 3.07
C SER A 881 36.16 -36.89 2.81
N GLU A 882 35.59 -35.72 2.60
CA GLU A 882 36.34 -34.46 2.41
C GLU A 882 37.09 -34.04 3.68
N GLU A 883 36.59 -34.39 4.85
CA GLU A 883 37.30 -34.21 6.12
C GLU A 883 38.26 -35.37 6.48
N GLY A 884 38.36 -36.37 5.59
CA GLY A 884 39.25 -37.52 5.78
C GLY A 884 38.78 -38.53 6.82
N ALA A 885 37.53 -38.42 7.31
CA ALA A 885 36.94 -39.31 8.31
C ALA A 885 36.59 -40.73 7.76
N ILE A 886 36.30 -40.81 6.46
CA ILE A 886 36.02 -42.06 5.75
C ILE A 886 36.71 -42.06 4.38
N PRO A 887 37.05 -43.22 3.78
CA PRO A 887 37.64 -43.28 2.43
C PRO A 887 36.63 -42.93 1.35
N VAL A 888 37.09 -42.30 0.26
CA VAL A 888 36.27 -41.90 -0.90
C VAL A 888 35.53 -43.09 -1.51
N ALA A 889 36.16 -44.29 -1.54
CA ALA A 889 35.50 -45.51 -2.02
C ALA A 889 34.15 -45.81 -1.36
N LYS A 890 34.01 -45.50 -0.06
CA LYS A 890 32.75 -45.66 0.69
C LYS A 890 31.62 -44.77 0.19
N VAL A 891 31.96 -43.59 -0.40
CA VAL A 891 31.00 -42.72 -1.06
C VAL A 891 30.57 -43.27 -2.41
N ALA A 892 31.51 -43.88 -3.17
CA ALA A 892 31.23 -44.49 -4.47
C ALA A 892 30.33 -45.74 -4.37
N ASP A 893 30.36 -46.40 -3.23
CA ASP A 893 29.49 -47.58 -2.97
C ASP A 893 27.99 -47.20 -2.82
N VAL A 894 27.69 -45.92 -2.62
CA VAL A 894 26.30 -45.42 -2.65
C VAL A 894 25.87 -45.36 -4.11
N SER A 895 25.37 -46.45 -4.66
CA SER A 895 24.86 -46.52 -6.06
C SER A 895 23.53 -45.82 -6.22
N LEU A 896 23.55 -44.52 -6.00
CA LEU A 896 22.36 -43.63 -6.16
C LEU A 896 22.31 -42.96 -7.51
N VAL A 897 23.42 -42.89 -8.19
CA VAL A 897 23.47 -42.35 -9.54
C VAL A 897 23.09 -43.48 -10.47
N LYS A 898 21.83 -43.75 -10.59
CA LYS A 898 21.31 -44.29 -11.82
C LYS A 898 20.80 -43.14 -12.64
N ASP A 899 21.43 -42.94 -13.76
CA ASP A 899 21.10 -42.05 -14.85
C ASP A 899 19.59 -41.98 -15.15
#